data_ac3862afa22b496ef26e2bf1361376cd
#
_entry.id   ac3862afa22b496ef26e2bf1361376cd
#
_cell.length_a   1.000
_cell.length_b   1.000
_cell.length_c   1.000
_cell.angle_alpha   90.00
_cell.angle_beta   90.00
_cell.angle_gamma   90.00
#
_symmetry.space_group_name_H-M   'P 1'
#
loop_
_entity.id
_entity.type
_entity.pdbx_description
1 polymer ?
#
loop_
_entity_poly.entity_id
_entity_poly.type
_entity_poly.pdbx_seq_one_letter_code
_entity_poly.pdbx_strand_id
1 'polypeptide(L)'
;LRKVEPYKIEKSDESFAGINLRKFQSDVLKSSSPVIVLDAPTGSGKTLAYLVKALKENFGSTVIVYPTNALIFDQLSSIQKLLSALGKRSVLKTLLPDEISEDKSSGDVSLYVVNGETLNALAKSSNTSEGRAWLSIIRSDASPQRIFLTNPEVLYFLFLLKFSESSDLYNGILRPDERHMLVLDEFHLYYGYSLATVYFMLSYIRKRFDQIIFSSATPTELPNFLGSCETIKASPSSTGDTIQHELDFDFQGMSGVTLSTEDISWLSGLVETYYEQSGKKGKADVVVILNSVLTAYWLARELERKYSGLVSEIHGLVPQEERPKPQELKPLVVGTSAVEVGVDFDTSALIFEANNAGSFIQRLGRGGRHSPCKVTAIIPSLLCESFRKQLGDQEPIPRARLIDSVKNTFSNLPLYSDFLNTEGANIILLSIFASWEFKAHERITIKECVDDLSRHLKEGKYILTEELDFKRHDLLKTLQKCEFWGIIKTLGKQMSVRSTLSAFPAFFDLNERAGFDLISLDDLSKVSFSIKTHDEVKKLASKRGKKFPLRFSEYEKIVVVNEILEKSEKPCVSVNREQYSSLPNPLCKFWVQTSHDSEAYKELLQNQPAFLVEEKSDWRLIGLRVCRDGYLILGGDALVAWSVNK
;
A
#
# COMPACT_ATOMS: atom_id res chain seq x y z
N LEU A 1 -30.52 6.71 1.92
CA LEU A 1 -29.71 5.97 2.91
C LEU A 1 -30.37 4.65 3.22
N ARG A 2 -29.61 3.56 3.19
CA ARG A 2 -30.07 2.19 3.44
C ARG A 2 -29.43 1.66 4.71
N LYS A 3 -30.19 0.94 5.52
CA LYS A 3 -29.70 0.35 6.76
C LYS A 3 -28.80 -0.87 6.46
N VAL A 4 -27.62 -0.93 7.07
CA VAL A 4 -26.72 -2.09 7.05
C VAL A 4 -26.61 -2.66 8.45
N GLU A 5 -26.77 -3.97 8.58
CA GLU A 5 -26.72 -4.66 9.86
C GLU A 5 -25.37 -4.49 10.57
N PRO A 6 -25.37 -4.50 11.93
CA PRO A 6 -24.14 -4.57 12.71
C PRO A 6 -23.32 -5.80 12.34
N TYR A 7 -21.98 -5.66 12.37
CA TYR A 7 -21.09 -6.78 12.12
C TYR A 7 -20.53 -7.33 13.43
N LYS A 8 -20.82 -8.59 13.69
CA LYS A 8 -20.36 -9.32 14.89
C LYS A 8 -19.53 -10.53 14.48
N ILE A 9 -18.51 -10.89 15.27
CA ILE A 9 -17.65 -12.06 15.03
C ILE A 9 -17.76 -13.06 16.18
N GLU A 10 -17.58 -14.32 15.82
CA GLU A 10 -17.64 -15.46 16.74
C GLU A 10 -16.60 -15.36 17.85
N LYS A 11 -17.03 -15.64 19.10
CA LYS A 11 -16.18 -15.73 20.28
C LYS A 11 -15.55 -17.12 20.41
N SER A 12 -14.46 -17.21 21.15
CA SER A 12 -13.89 -18.45 21.60
C SER A 12 -14.05 -18.57 23.14
N ASP A 13 -14.07 -19.78 23.64
CA ASP A 13 -13.98 -20.05 25.08
C ASP A 13 -12.53 -19.97 25.59
N GLU A 14 -11.57 -19.74 24.69
CA GLU A 14 -10.16 -19.68 25.06
C GLU A 14 -9.74 -18.25 25.43
N SER A 15 -8.81 -18.21 26.38
CA SER A 15 -8.14 -16.96 26.77
C SER A 15 -6.63 -17.13 26.80
N PHE A 16 -5.92 -16.03 26.62
CA PHE A 16 -4.47 -15.96 26.80
C PHE A 16 -4.11 -14.75 27.65
N ALA A 17 -3.38 -14.98 28.74
CA ALA A 17 -3.00 -13.93 29.71
C ALA A 17 -4.20 -13.09 30.20
N GLY A 18 -5.37 -13.71 30.39
CA GLY A 18 -6.60 -13.01 30.83
C GLY A 18 -7.38 -12.29 29.72
N ILE A 19 -6.93 -12.33 28.48
CA ILE A 19 -7.65 -11.77 27.33
C ILE A 19 -8.43 -12.89 26.66
N ASN A 20 -9.75 -12.74 26.55
CA ASN A 20 -10.60 -13.67 25.81
C ASN A 20 -10.33 -13.56 24.31
N LEU A 21 -10.08 -14.69 23.67
CA LEU A 21 -9.80 -14.75 22.24
C LEU A 21 -11.10 -14.86 21.43
N ARG A 22 -11.10 -14.32 20.23
CA ARG A 22 -12.09 -14.62 19.21
C ARG A 22 -11.76 -15.96 18.55
N LYS A 23 -12.76 -16.61 17.95
CA LYS A 23 -12.57 -17.95 17.36
C LYS A 23 -11.39 -18.01 16.39
N PHE A 24 -11.32 -17.09 15.43
CA PHE A 24 -10.21 -17.04 14.46
C PHE A 24 -8.84 -16.80 15.12
N GLN A 25 -8.77 -16.05 16.23
CA GLN A 25 -7.53 -15.84 16.99
C GLN A 25 -7.06 -17.13 17.66
N SER A 26 -7.99 -17.89 18.24
CA SER A 26 -7.75 -19.21 18.78
C SER A 26 -7.30 -20.20 17.69
N ASP A 27 -7.91 -20.13 16.49
CA ASP A 27 -7.55 -20.99 15.37
C ASP A 27 -6.14 -20.68 14.85
N VAL A 28 -5.75 -19.40 14.73
CA VAL A 28 -4.37 -18.99 14.43
C VAL A 28 -3.40 -19.54 15.45
N LEU A 29 -3.75 -19.46 16.74
CA LEU A 29 -2.90 -19.96 17.81
C LEU A 29 -2.66 -21.47 17.75
N LYS A 30 -3.66 -22.25 17.32
CA LYS A 30 -3.59 -23.72 17.20
C LYS A 30 -2.97 -24.21 15.90
N SER A 31 -2.97 -23.39 14.87
CA SER A 31 -2.46 -23.77 13.56
C SER A 31 -0.97 -24.07 13.61
N SER A 32 -0.56 -25.21 13.05
CA SER A 32 0.83 -25.59 12.81
C SER A 32 1.25 -25.41 11.35
N SER A 33 0.40 -24.83 10.51
CA SER A 33 0.68 -24.60 9.10
C SER A 33 1.87 -23.65 8.94
N PRO A 34 2.84 -23.96 8.06
CA PRO A 34 3.96 -23.05 7.79
C PRO A 34 3.53 -21.74 7.13
N VAL A 35 2.37 -21.74 6.46
CA VAL A 35 1.78 -20.55 5.85
C VAL A 35 0.33 -20.42 6.25
N ILE A 36 -0.03 -19.29 6.86
CA ILE A 36 -1.38 -18.95 7.25
C ILE A 36 -1.86 -17.73 6.47
N VAL A 37 -3.04 -17.83 5.89
CA VAL A 37 -3.81 -16.70 5.35
C VAL A 37 -4.87 -16.31 6.36
N LEU A 38 -4.70 -15.18 7.01
CA LEU A 38 -5.64 -14.67 8.00
C LEU A 38 -6.61 -13.69 7.33
N ASP A 39 -7.83 -14.20 7.05
CA ASP A 39 -8.94 -13.43 6.44
C ASP A 39 -9.85 -12.89 7.55
N ALA A 40 -9.61 -11.67 7.95
CA ALA A 40 -10.39 -11.06 9.03
C ALA A 40 -10.55 -9.54 8.81
N PRO A 41 -11.73 -8.98 9.08
CA PRO A 41 -12.03 -7.58 8.81
C PRO A 41 -11.15 -6.63 9.64
N THR A 42 -11.09 -5.38 9.18
CA THR A 42 -10.42 -4.31 9.92
C THR A 42 -11.07 -4.13 11.30
N GLY A 43 -10.25 -3.94 12.34
CA GLY A 43 -10.73 -3.82 13.72
C GLY A 43 -11.08 -5.16 14.41
N SER A 44 -10.92 -6.30 13.73
CA SER A 44 -11.20 -7.61 14.31
C SER A 44 -10.17 -8.11 15.33
N GLY A 45 -9.02 -7.44 15.46
CA GLY A 45 -7.93 -7.86 16.34
C GLY A 45 -6.97 -8.86 15.70
N LYS A 46 -6.69 -8.74 14.40
CA LYS A 46 -5.66 -9.51 13.68
C LYS A 46 -4.30 -9.44 14.36
N THR A 47 -3.91 -8.22 14.79
CA THR A 47 -2.64 -7.98 15.49
C THR A 47 -2.50 -8.84 16.75
N LEU A 48 -3.57 -8.96 17.54
CA LEU A 48 -3.57 -9.81 18.74
C LEU A 48 -3.34 -11.29 18.36
N ALA A 49 -3.94 -11.79 17.27
CA ALA A 49 -3.82 -13.17 16.85
C ALA A 49 -2.37 -13.59 16.64
N TYR A 50 -1.62 -12.83 15.82
CA TYR A 50 -0.22 -13.18 15.53
C TYR A 50 0.74 -12.83 16.67
N LEU A 51 0.45 -11.81 17.51
CA LEU A 51 1.26 -11.53 18.70
C LEU A 51 1.13 -12.63 19.75
N VAL A 52 -0.09 -13.11 20.05
CA VAL A 52 -0.30 -14.20 20.99
C VAL A 52 0.40 -15.46 20.50
N LYS A 53 0.34 -15.75 19.19
CA LYS A 53 1.07 -16.88 18.61
C LYS A 53 2.58 -16.73 18.76
N ALA A 54 3.12 -15.55 18.43
CA ALA A 54 4.54 -15.25 18.56
C ALA A 54 5.04 -15.48 20.00
N LEU A 55 4.28 -15.00 20.99
CA LEU A 55 4.63 -15.11 22.40
C LEU A 55 4.49 -16.55 22.92
N LYS A 56 3.40 -17.24 22.59
CA LYS A 56 3.12 -18.60 23.11
C LYS A 56 4.08 -19.64 22.54
N GLU A 57 4.42 -19.53 21.27
CA GLU A 57 5.34 -20.48 20.60
C GLU A 57 6.81 -20.06 20.69
N ASN A 58 7.11 -19.00 21.44
CA ASN A 58 8.46 -18.52 21.69
C ASN A 58 9.28 -18.27 20.42
N PHE A 59 8.68 -17.58 19.45
CA PHE A 59 9.47 -17.10 18.29
C PHE A 59 10.52 -16.10 18.77
N GLY A 60 11.80 -16.40 18.53
CA GLY A 60 12.92 -15.52 18.91
C GLY A 60 12.90 -14.23 18.13
N SER A 61 12.48 -14.28 16.85
CA SER A 61 12.26 -13.08 16.04
C SER A 61 10.94 -13.15 15.30
N THR A 62 10.17 -12.07 15.41
CA THR A 62 8.95 -11.82 14.62
C THR A 62 9.14 -10.58 13.79
N VAL A 63 9.13 -10.73 12.47
CA VAL A 63 9.24 -9.61 11.51
C VAL A 63 7.84 -9.28 11.00
N ILE A 64 7.35 -8.08 11.30
CA ILE A 64 6.03 -7.61 10.86
C ILE A 64 6.24 -6.53 9.80
N VAL A 65 5.73 -6.80 8.61
CA VAL A 65 5.86 -5.93 7.44
C VAL A 65 4.57 -5.20 7.20
N TYR A 66 4.62 -3.89 7.28
CA TYR A 66 3.50 -3.00 6.99
C TYR A 66 3.70 -2.28 5.65
N PRO A 67 2.65 -2.08 4.85
CA PRO A 67 2.77 -1.42 3.56
C PRO A 67 3.30 0.02 3.62
N THR A 68 3.10 0.72 4.74
CA THR A 68 3.50 2.13 4.89
C THR A 68 4.15 2.42 6.24
N ASN A 69 5.02 3.47 6.29
CA ASN A 69 5.63 3.93 7.54
C ASN A 69 4.59 4.42 8.55
N ALA A 70 3.53 5.06 8.08
CA ALA A 70 2.46 5.54 8.93
C ALA A 70 1.81 4.40 9.73
N LEU A 71 1.57 3.23 9.07
CA LEU A 71 1.10 2.01 9.74
C LEU A 71 2.07 1.52 10.81
N ILE A 72 3.37 1.56 10.54
CA ILE A 72 4.38 1.12 11.51
C ILE A 72 4.25 1.89 12.81
N PHE A 73 4.21 3.22 12.74
CA PHE A 73 4.16 4.08 13.94
C PHE A 73 2.84 3.94 14.71
N ASP A 74 1.73 3.78 14.00
CA ASP A 74 0.44 3.54 14.63
C ASP A 74 0.39 2.18 15.34
N GLN A 75 0.81 1.15 14.65
CA GLN A 75 0.82 -0.20 15.19
C GLN A 75 1.83 -0.35 16.33
N LEU A 76 2.91 0.42 16.36
CA LEU A 76 3.85 0.42 17.49
C LEU A 76 3.12 0.68 18.81
N SER A 77 2.34 1.77 18.91
CA SER A 77 1.58 2.10 20.12
C SER A 77 0.56 1.02 20.48
N SER A 78 -0.10 0.46 19.48
CA SER A 78 -1.08 -0.62 19.67
C SER A 78 -0.41 -1.91 20.16
N ILE A 79 0.75 -2.28 19.60
CA ILE A 79 1.53 -3.45 20.01
C ILE A 79 2.05 -3.28 21.43
N GLN A 80 2.55 -2.11 21.81
CA GLN A 80 3.00 -1.84 23.18
C GLN A 80 1.87 -2.01 24.19
N LYS A 81 0.68 -1.48 23.89
CA LYS A 81 -0.51 -1.65 24.73
C LYS A 81 -0.92 -3.12 24.85
N LEU A 82 -0.91 -3.85 23.74
CA LEU A 82 -1.25 -5.29 23.73
C LEU A 82 -0.23 -6.10 24.52
N LEU A 83 1.07 -5.86 24.35
CA LEU A 83 2.13 -6.53 25.12
C LEU A 83 1.97 -6.27 26.62
N SER A 84 1.70 -5.01 27.01
CA SER A 84 1.41 -4.67 28.41
C SER A 84 0.18 -5.39 28.94
N ALA A 85 -0.91 -5.44 28.17
CA ALA A 85 -2.14 -6.18 28.54
C ALA A 85 -1.89 -7.70 28.65
N LEU A 86 -0.93 -8.23 27.89
CA LEU A 86 -0.48 -9.62 27.96
C LEU A 86 0.56 -9.88 29.08
N GLY A 87 0.81 -8.89 29.93
CA GLY A 87 1.77 -9.00 31.03
C GLY A 87 3.24 -9.02 30.60
N LYS A 88 3.55 -8.54 29.40
CA LYS A 88 4.91 -8.49 28.85
C LYS A 88 5.49 -7.08 28.91
N ARG A 89 6.68 -6.95 29.49
CA ARG A 89 7.46 -5.69 29.45
C ARG A 89 8.13 -5.57 28.10
N SER A 90 7.75 -4.57 27.30
CA SER A 90 8.39 -4.25 26.02
C SER A 90 9.35 -3.10 26.16
N VAL A 91 10.47 -3.16 25.41
CA VAL A 91 11.50 -2.11 25.35
C VAL A 91 11.72 -1.72 23.90
N LEU A 92 11.57 -0.44 23.57
CA LEU A 92 11.86 0.08 22.23
C LEU A 92 13.38 0.29 22.09
N LYS A 93 13.99 -0.37 21.11
CA LYS A 93 15.43 -0.39 20.86
C LYS A 93 15.88 0.55 19.73
N THR A 94 14.97 0.97 18.87
CA THR A 94 15.28 1.90 17.78
C THR A 94 14.89 3.31 18.19
N LEU A 95 15.78 4.28 17.93
CA LEU A 95 15.48 5.70 18.19
C LEU A 95 14.37 6.19 17.27
N LEU A 96 13.32 6.74 17.83
CA LEU A 96 12.39 7.58 17.09
C LEU A 96 13.07 8.92 16.80
N PRO A 97 12.72 9.63 15.71
CA PRO A 97 13.39 10.87 15.31
C PRO A 97 13.45 11.95 16.40
N ASP A 98 12.52 11.93 17.35
CA ASP A 98 12.37 12.92 18.41
C ASP A 98 12.80 12.40 19.81
N GLU A 99 13.24 11.15 19.95
CA GLU A 99 13.60 10.54 21.23
C GLU A 99 15.07 10.11 21.25
N ILE A 100 15.91 10.81 22.04
CA ILE A 100 17.36 10.56 22.18
C ILE A 100 17.67 9.69 23.41
N SER A 101 16.86 8.70 23.76
CA SER A 101 17.20 7.80 24.85
C SER A 101 17.31 6.34 24.38
N GLU A 102 18.54 5.83 24.31
CA GLU A 102 18.79 4.39 24.27
C GLU A 102 18.33 3.79 25.59
N ASP A 103 17.16 3.15 25.65
CA ASP A 103 16.81 2.33 26.80
C ASP A 103 17.63 1.03 26.73
N LYS A 104 18.73 0.99 27.48
CA LYS A 104 19.60 -0.17 27.64
C LYS A 104 19.01 -1.24 28.56
N SER A 105 17.79 -1.03 29.09
CA SER A 105 17.15 -2.01 29.94
C SER A 105 16.78 -3.27 29.16
N SER A 106 16.85 -4.42 29.82
CA SER A 106 16.30 -5.67 29.28
C SER A 106 14.81 -5.76 29.56
N GLY A 107 14.03 -6.13 28.55
CA GLY A 107 12.60 -6.44 28.66
C GLY A 107 12.32 -7.91 28.30
N ASP A 108 11.06 -8.33 28.43
CA ASP A 108 10.62 -9.62 27.92
C ASP A 108 10.63 -9.63 26.39
N VAL A 109 10.35 -8.46 25.77
CA VAL A 109 10.25 -8.29 24.33
C VAL A 109 10.97 -7.00 23.92
N SER A 110 11.89 -7.10 22.97
CA SER A 110 12.47 -5.93 22.30
C SER A 110 11.68 -5.56 21.06
N LEU A 111 11.34 -4.27 20.94
CA LEU A 111 10.66 -3.70 19.78
C LEU A 111 11.64 -2.90 18.93
N TYR A 112 11.62 -3.13 17.64
CA TYR A 112 12.43 -2.41 16.66
C TYR A 112 11.51 -1.78 15.61
N VAL A 113 11.60 -0.47 15.42
CA VAL A 113 11.01 0.22 14.27
C VAL A 113 12.12 0.41 13.24
N VAL A 114 11.98 -0.23 12.09
CA VAL A 114 13.04 -0.26 11.07
C VAL A 114 12.47 0.24 9.74
N ASN A 115 12.69 1.51 9.49
CA ASN A 115 12.36 2.18 8.24
C ASN A 115 13.48 3.16 7.85
N GLY A 116 13.41 3.77 6.67
CA GLY A 116 14.46 4.68 6.20
C GLY A 116 14.68 5.89 7.11
N GLU A 117 13.67 6.36 7.83
CA GLU A 117 13.78 7.50 8.73
C GLU A 117 14.52 7.13 10.02
N THR A 118 14.12 6.02 10.66
CA THR A 118 14.76 5.54 11.90
C THR A 118 16.19 5.08 11.65
N LEU A 119 16.47 4.42 10.53
CA LEU A 119 17.81 4.02 10.15
C LEU A 119 18.72 5.23 9.92
N ASN A 120 18.23 6.27 9.24
CA ASN A 120 18.98 7.51 9.01
C ASN A 120 19.23 8.29 10.32
N ALA A 121 18.24 8.37 11.22
CA ALA A 121 18.39 8.98 12.53
C ALA A 121 19.47 8.25 13.35
N LEU A 122 19.41 6.91 13.36
CA LEU A 122 20.37 6.06 14.05
C LEU A 122 21.80 6.20 13.50
N ALA A 123 21.96 6.23 12.18
CA ALA A 123 23.24 6.42 11.52
C ALA A 123 23.88 7.77 11.88
N LYS A 124 23.06 8.83 11.93
CA LYS A 124 23.50 10.18 12.31
C LYS A 124 23.92 10.27 13.76
N SER A 125 23.13 9.70 14.69
CA SER A 125 23.44 9.73 16.13
C SER A 125 24.73 8.97 16.46
N SER A 126 25.01 7.88 15.76
CA SER A 126 26.20 7.04 15.97
C SER A 126 27.36 7.38 15.03
N ASN A 127 27.22 8.38 14.17
CA ASN A 127 28.22 8.80 13.18
C ASN A 127 28.81 7.64 12.37
N THR A 128 27.94 6.73 11.89
CA THR A 128 28.32 5.54 11.12
C THR A 128 27.31 5.23 10.02
N SER A 129 27.52 4.15 9.26
CA SER A 129 26.54 3.72 8.27
C SER A 129 25.27 3.16 8.93
N GLU A 130 24.14 3.25 8.22
CA GLU A 130 22.84 2.72 8.69
C GLU A 130 22.93 1.25 9.10
N GLY A 131 23.58 0.43 8.27
CA GLY A 131 23.77 -1.00 8.55
C GLY A 131 24.60 -1.27 9.82
N ARG A 132 25.69 -0.53 10.03
CA ARG A 132 26.54 -0.69 11.23
C ARG A 132 25.83 -0.25 12.50
N ALA A 133 25.15 0.88 12.43
CA ALA A 133 24.40 1.41 13.55
C ALA A 133 23.32 0.41 14.00
N TRP A 134 22.55 -0.13 13.05
CA TRP A 134 21.53 -1.12 13.32
C TRP A 134 22.13 -2.44 13.88
N LEU A 135 23.20 -2.93 13.26
CA LEU A 135 23.89 -4.14 13.71
C LEU A 135 24.40 -4.04 15.15
N SER A 136 24.90 -2.86 15.54
CA SER A 136 25.35 -2.61 16.91
C SER A 136 24.23 -2.81 17.95
N ILE A 137 23.03 -2.30 17.66
CA ILE A 137 21.88 -2.46 18.55
C ILE A 137 21.43 -3.92 18.62
N ILE A 138 21.33 -4.60 17.48
CA ILE A 138 20.89 -5.99 17.42
C ILE A 138 21.87 -6.91 18.17
N ARG A 139 23.18 -6.69 18.05
CA ARG A 139 24.20 -7.49 18.74
C ARG A 139 24.19 -7.30 20.25
N SER A 140 23.83 -6.12 20.73
CA SER A 140 23.75 -5.81 22.15
C SER A 140 22.45 -6.31 22.81
N ASP A 141 21.47 -6.73 22.05
CA ASP A 141 20.17 -7.14 22.58
C ASP A 141 20.18 -8.62 23.03
N ALA A 142 19.94 -8.81 24.33
CA ALA A 142 19.83 -10.12 24.97
C ALA A 142 18.37 -10.54 25.25
N SER A 143 17.38 -9.78 24.76
CA SER A 143 15.98 -10.10 24.99
C SER A 143 15.59 -11.44 24.34
N PRO A 144 14.76 -12.26 25.03
CA PRO A 144 14.39 -13.59 24.54
C PRO A 144 13.48 -13.52 23.30
N GLN A 145 12.74 -12.44 23.13
CA GLN A 145 11.85 -12.24 21.99
C GLN A 145 12.06 -10.85 21.40
N ARG A 146 12.10 -10.78 20.08
CA ARG A 146 12.33 -9.54 19.31
C ARG A 146 11.27 -9.39 18.24
N ILE A 147 10.66 -8.21 18.17
CA ILE A 147 9.65 -7.86 17.18
C ILE A 147 10.17 -6.70 16.34
N PHE A 148 10.30 -6.93 15.05
CA PHE A 148 10.76 -5.95 14.07
C PHE A 148 9.55 -5.43 13.27
N LEU A 149 9.25 -4.15 13.38
CA LEU A 149 8.23 -3.46 12.60
C LEU A 149 8.92 -2.77 11.44
N THR A 150 8.63 -3.19 10.23
CA THR A 150 9.32 -2.71 9.04
C THR A 150 8.38 -2.54 7.85
N ASN A 151 8.93 -2.09 6.74
CA ASN A 151 8.23 -1.98 5.46
C ASN A 151 8.89 -2.86 4.39
N PRO A 152 8.23 -3.11 3.26
CA PRO A 152 8.78 -3.96 2.20
C PRO A 152 10.09 -3.46 1.62
N GLU A 153 10.31 -2.14 1.56
CA GLU A 153 11.56 -1.57 1.01
C GLU A 153 12.77 -1.94 1.86
N VAL A 154 12.67 -1.75 3.18
CA VAL A 154 13.77 -2.11 4.09
C VAL A 154 14.01 -3.61 4.09
N LEU A 155 12.92 -4.40 4.09
CA LEU A 155 13.02 -5.85 4.02
C LEU A 155 13.68 -6.29 2.70
N TYR A 156 13.30 -5.67 1.59
CA TYR A 156 13.90 -5.87 0.28
C TYR A 156 15.40 -5.53 0.29
N PHE A 157 15.77 -4.34 0.80
CA PHE A 157 17.18 -3.95 0.87
C PHE A 157 18.00 -4.84 1.80
N LEU A 158 17.44 -5.29 2.91
CA LEU A 158 18.10 -6.18 3.84
C LEU A 158 18.40 -7.54 3.20
N PHE A 159 17.38 -8.19 2.65
CA PHE A 159 17.50 -9.55 2.12
C PHE A 159 18.15 -9.61 0.74
N LEU A 160 18.11 -8.54 -0.04
CA LEU A 160 18.87 -8.41 -1.29
C LEU A 160 20.26 -7.79 -1.08
N LEU A 161 20.70 -7.65 0.18
CA LEU A 161 22.04 -7.27 0.58
C LEU A 161 22.51 -5.91 0.04
N LYS A 162 21.59 -4.98 0.05
CA LYS A 162 21.90 -3.58 -0.33
C LYS A 162 22.59 -2.79 0.79
N PHE A 163 22.51 -3.25 2.05
CA PHE A 163 23.30 -2.68 3.16
C PHE A 163 24.71 -3.27 3.19
N SER A 164 25.69 -2.48 3.62
CA SER A 164 27.10 -2.90 3.70
C SER A 164 27.32 -4.12 4.62
N GLU A 165 26.51 -4.23 5.68
CA GLU A 165 26.56 -5.30 6.69
C GLU A 165 25.35 -6.25 6.61
N SER A 166 24.72 -6.38 5.43
CA SER A 166 23.47 -7.13 5.28
C SER A 166 23.52 -8.57 5.77
N SER A 167 24.60 -9.30 5.50
CA SER A 167 24.76 -10.70 5.98
C SER A 167 24.76 -10.78 7.50
N ASP A 168 25.47 -9.87 8.17
CA ASP A 168 25.55 -9.84 9.63
C ASP A 168 24.23 -9.39 10.25
N LEU A 169 23.57 -8.40 9.64
CA LEU A 169 22.22 -7.96 10.03
C LEU A 169 21.20 -9.09 9.91
N TYR A 170 21.26 -9.80 8.79
CA TYR A 170 20.40 -10.94 8.52
C TYR A 170 20.54 -12.00 9.61
N ASN A 171 21.78 -12.43 9.91
CA ASN A 171 22.07 -13.42 10.95
C ASN A 171 21.77 -12.87 12.37
N GLY A 172 21.85 -11.57 12.57
CA GLY A 172 21.48 -10.92 13.81
C GLY A 172 19.97 -10.89 14.06
N ILE A 173 19.17 -10.68 13.00
CA ILE A 173 17.70 -10.70 13.04
C ILE A 173 17.20 -12.14 13.14
N LEU A 174 17.69 -13.04 12.26
CA LEU A 174 17.29 -14.44 12.18
C LEU A 174 18.41 -15.32 12.72
N ARG A 175 18.51 -15.40 14.05
CA ARG A 175 19.56 -16.21 14.71
C ARG A 175 19.35 -17.70 14.43
N PRO A 176 20.39 -18.47 14.07
CA PRO A 176 20.24 -19.86 13.59
C PRO A 176 19.53 -20.82 14.55
N ASP A 177 19.66 -20.58 15.85
CA ASP A 177 19.12 -21.46 16.90
C ASP A 177 17.72 -21.03 17.41
N GLU A 178 17.10 -20.06 16.76
CA GLU A 178 15.80 -19.53 17.14
C GLU A 178 14.75 -19.81 16.06
N ARG A 179 13.48 -19.85 16.46
CA ARG A 179 12.35 -19.88 15.54
C ARG A 179 11.99 -18.48 15.07
N HIS A 180 11.56 -18.36 13.82
CA HIS A 180 11.27 -17.08 13.21
C HIS A 180 9.90 -17.05 12.57
N MET A 181 9.19 -15.93 12.75
CA MET A 181 7.89 -15.68 12.14
C MET A 181 7.94 -14.41 11.28
N LEU A 182 7.37 -14.49 10.09
CA LEU A 182 7.14 -13.34 9.20
C LEU A 182 5.63 -13.06 9.13
N VAL A 183 5.25 -11.83 9.35
CA VAL A 183 3.87 -11.37 9.17
C VAL A 183 3.85 -10.28 8.10
N LEU A 184 3.07 -10.49 7.04
CA LEU A 184 2.76 -9.45 6.07
C LEU A 184 1.36 -8.93 6.38
N ASP A 185 1.29 -7.81 7.11
CA ASP A 185 0.01 -7.24 7.55
C ASP A 185 -0.56 -6.30 6.48
N GLU A 186 -1.89 -6.17 6.46
CA GLU A 186 -2.66 -5.47 5.44
C GLU A 186 -2.25 -5.86 4.00
N PHE A 187 -2.09 -7.17 3.79
CA PHE A 187 -1.53 -7.74 2.56
C PHE A 187 -2.32 -7.35 1.30
N HIS A 188 -3.59 -7.03 1.42
CA HIS A 188 -4.45 -6.56 0.32
C HIS A 188 -4.02 -5.20 -0.27
N LEU A 189 -3.15 -4.47 0.39
CA LEU A 189 -2.59 -3.21 -0.12
C LEU A 189 -1.45 -3.43 -1.12
N TYR A 190 -0.94 -4.67 -1.24
CA TYR A 190 0.01 -5.03 -2.29
C TYR A 190 -0.77 -5.51 -3.51
N TYR A 191 -0.57 -4.85 -4.62
CA TYR A 191 -1.17 -5.22 -5.90
C TYR A 191 -0.22 -4.92 -7.07
N GLY A 192 -0.46 -5.58 -8.21
CA GLY A 192 0.34 -5.40 -9.41
C GLY A 192 1.83 -5.58 -9.14
N TYR A 193 2.59 -4.56 -9.46
CA TYR A 193 4.05 -4.55 -9.35
C TYR A 193 4.55 -4.78 -7.91
N SER A 194 3.97 -4.11 -6.93
CA SER A 194 4.38 -4.27 -5.53
C SER A 194 4.16 -5.70 -5.03
N LEU A 195 3.08 -6.33 -5.44
CA LEU A 195 2.78 -7.72 -5.12
C LEU A 195 3.80 -8.66 -5.77
N ALA A 196 4.14 -8.46 -7.06
CA ALA A 196 5.17 -9.22 -7.75
C ALA A 196 6.54 -9.09 -7.05
N THR A 197 6.89 -7.88 -6.59
CA THR A 197 8.14 -7.64 -5.84
C THR A 197 8.15 -8.36 -4.49
N VAL A 198 7.05 -8.32 -3.75
CA VAL A 198 6.92 -9.05 -2.48
C VAL A 198 7.03 -10.56 -2.71
N TYR A 199 6.44 -11.08 -3.79
CA TYR A 199 6.57 -12.50 -4.13
C TYR A 199 7.99 -12.89 -4.53
N PHE A 200 8.68 -12.04 -5.28
CA PHE A 200 10.11 -12.26 -5.55
C PHE A 200 10.90 -12.34 -4.26
N MET A 201 10.70 -11.40 -3.36
CA MET A 201 11.35 -11.40 -2.05
C MET A 201 11.04 -12.67 -1.25
N LEU A 202 9.77 -13.08 -1.19
CA LEU A 202 9.35 -14.30 -0.49
C LEU A 202 9.98 -15.56 -1.07
N SER A 203 10.16 -15.65 -2.39
CA SER A 203 10.84 -16.78 -3.01
C SER A 203 12.26 -16.96 -2.49
N TYR A 204 12.90 -15.85 -2.10
CA TYR A 204 14.26 -15.80 -1.56
C TYR A 204 14.32 -16.08 -0.06
N ILE A 205 13.40 -15.50 0.75
CA ILE A 205 13.50 -15.50 2.21
C ILE A 205 12.65 -16.56 2.91
N ARG A 206 11.62 -17.14 2.25
CA ARG A 206 10.59 -17.97 2.90
C ARG A 206 11.14 -19.13 3.73
N LYS A 207 12.21 -19.78 3.28
CA LYS A 207 12.82 -20.91 3.95
C LYS A 207 13.55 -20.56 5.26
N ARG A 208 13.65 -19.28 5.57
CA ARG A 208 14.27 -18.76 6.79
C ARG A 208 13.25 -18.49 7.90
N PHE A 209 11.98 -18.65 7.59
CA PHE A 209 10.91 -18.47 8.55
C PHE A 209 10.19 -19.79 8.76
N ASP A 210 10.00 -20.15 10.04
CA ASP A 210 9.24 -21.34 10.42
C ASP A 210 7.74 -21.14 10.15
N GLN A 211 7.28 -19.89 10.18
CA GLN A 211 5.91 -19.55 9.88
C GLN A 211 5.79 -18.21 9.19
N ILE A 212 4.90 -18.14 8.21
CA ILE A 212 4.55 -16.92 7.47
C ILE A 212 3.04 -16.69 7.62
N ILE A 213 2.65 -15.49 8.02
CA ILE A 213 1.24 -15.09 8.15
C ILE A 213 0.96 -13.94 7.18
N PHE A 214 0.02 -14.16 6.27
CA PHE A 214 -0.57 -13.12 5.42
C PHE A 214 -1.85 -12.63 6.06
N SER A 215 -1.85 -11.42 6.59
CA SER A 215 -2.99 -10.83 7.28
C SER A 215 -3.71 -9.84 6.36
N SER A 216 -4.98 -10.08 6.08
CA SER A 216 -5.76 -9.28 5.13
C SER A 216 -7.24 -9.27 5.47
N ALA A 217 -7.92 -8.17 5.13
CA ALA A 217 -9.40 -8.11 5.10
C ALA A 217 -9.97 -8.64 3.77
N THR A 218 -9.15 -8.74 2.73
CA THR A 218 -9.48 -9.27 1.40
C THR A 218 -8.28 -10.06 0.89
N PRO A 219 -8.15 -11.35 1.23
CA PRO A 219 -7.02 -12.15 0.83
C PRO A 219 -6.94 -12.28 -0.69
N THR A 220 -5.72 -12.19 -1.22
CA THR A 220 -5.38 -12.44 -2.61
C THR A 220 -4.82 -13.85 -2.76
N GLU A 221 -4.81 -14.39 -3.97
CA GLU A 221 -4.16 -15.66 -4.27
C GLU A 221 -2.67 -15.61 -3.96
N LEU A 222 -2.16 -16.69 -3.39
CA LEU A 222 -0.74 -16.85 -3.08
C LEU A 222 -0.06 -17.72 -4.15
N PRO A 223 1.21 -17.47 -4.48
CA PRO A 223 1.92 -18.25 -5.45
C PRO A 223 2.18 -19.70 -4.98
N ASN A 224 2.14 -20.65 -5.89
CA ASN A 224 2.27 -22.08 -5.62
C ASN A 224 3.59 -22.47 -4.92
N PHE A 225 4.67 -21.69 -5.09
CA PHE A 225 5.96 -21.96 -4.43
C PHE A 225 5.92 -21.80 -2.91
N LEU A 226 4.90 -21.16 -2.34
CA LEU A 226 4.72 -21.09 -0.89
C LEU A 226 4.27 -22.43 -0.29
N GLY A 227 3.77 -23.35 -1.11
CA GLY A 227 3.29 -24.66 -0.66
C GLY A 227 1.87 -24.62 -0.12
N SER A 228 1.55 -25.57 0.77
CA SER A 228 0.22 -25.64 1.38
C SER A 228 -0.01 -24.46 2.33
N CYS A 229 -1.12 -23.75 2.14
CA CYS A 229 -1.55 -22.64 2.97
C CYS A 229 -2.83 -23.01 3.72
N GLU A 230 -2.90 -22.65 4.98
CA GLU A 230 -4.14 -22.74 5.77
C GLU A 230 -4.82 -21.36 5.78
N THR A 231 -6.08 -21.31 5.35
CA THR A 231 -6.88 -20.08 5.41
C THR A 231 -7.76 -20.10 6.67
N ILE A 232 -7.52 -19.15 7.57
CA ILE A 232 -8.29 -18.95 8.79
C ILE A 232 -9.14 -17.69 8.61
N LYS A 233 -10.48 -17.86 8.75
CA LYS A 233 -11.44 -16.78 8.52
C LYS A 233 -12.13 -16.38 9.82
N ALA A 234 -12.33 -15.05 9.99
CA ALA A 234 -13.21 -14.53 11.01
C ALA A 234 -14.67 -14.75 10.60
N SER A 235 -15.35 -15.69 11.26
CA SER A 235 -16.74 -16.04 10.95
C SER A 235 -17.72 -15.01 11.54
N PRO A 236 -18.72 -14.57 10.76
CA PRO A 236 -19.84 -13.79 11.31
C PRO A 236 -20.62 -14.57 12.34
N SER A 237 -21.18 -13.89 13.34
CA SER A 237 -21.99 -14.50 14.37
C SER A 237 -23.10 -13.55 14.83
N SER A 238 -24.29 -14.06 15.09
CA SER A 238 -25.38 -13.26 15.64
C SER A 238 -25.15 -12.88 17.11
N THR A 239 -24.42 -13.72 17.86
CA THR A 239 -24.18 -13.59 19.32
C THR A 239 -22.75 -13.17 19.67
N GLY A 240 -21.91 -12.91 18.65
CA GLY A 240 -20.50 -12.61 18.82
C GLY A 240 -20.20 -11.17 19.28
N ASP A 241 -18.91 -10.82 19.27
CA ASP A 241 -18.46 -9.45 19.56
C ASP A 241 -18.82 -8.51 18.42
N THR A 242 -19.44 -7.38 18.76
CA THR A 242 -19.70 -6.29 17.79
C THR A 242 -18.39 -5.63 17.41
N ILE A 243 -18.06 -5.67 16.12
CA ILE A 243 -16.89 -5.00 15.55
C ILE A 243 -17.30 -3.70 14.87
N GLN A 244 -18.51 -3.68 14.33
CA GLN A 244 -19.07 -2.51 13.67
C GLN A 244 -20.56 -2.43 13.96
N HIS A 245 -21.02 -1.23 14.33
CA HIS A 245 -22.42 -0.91 14.58
C HIS A 245 -23.20 -0.77 13.26
N GLU A 246 -24.50 -0.54 13.37
CA GLU A 246 -25.38 -0.26 12.24
C GLU A 246 -24.87 0.94 11.42
N LEU A 247 -24.99 0.84 10.08
CA LEU A 247 -24.67 1.94 9.18
C LEU A 247 -25.91 2.41 8.42
N ASP A 248 -26.03 3.72 8.27
CA ASP A 248 -26.88 4.35 7.26
C ASP A 248 -26.05 4.55 5.99
N PHE A 249 -26.21 3.66 5.02
CA PHE A 249 -25.32 3.56 3.86
C PHE A 249 -25.94 4.16 2.59
N ASP A 250 -25.12 4.90 1.85
CA ASP A 250 -25.42 5.40 0.51
C ASP A 250 -24.18 5.32 -0.39
N PHE A 251 -24.37 5.47 -1.70
CA PHE A 251 -23.24 5.56 -2.64
C PHE A 251 -23.55 6.50 -3.80
N GLN A 252 -22.49 7.13 -4.32
CA GLN A 252 -22.54 8.11 -5.39
C GLN A 252 -21.51 7.76 -6.48
N GLY A 253 -21.77 8.20 -7.72
CA GLY A 253 -20.88 7.98 -8.84
C GLY A 253 -19.88 9.12 -9.05
N MET A 254 -18.61 8.80 -9.34
CA MET A 254 -17.60 9.75 -9.82
C MET A 254 -17.21 9.44 -11.26
N SER A 255 -16.81 10.43 -12.04
CA SER A 255 -16.52 10.29 -13.48
C SER A 255 -15.19 9.56 -13.78
N GLY A 256 -14.28 9.46 -12.84
CA GLY A 256 -12.95 8.83 -12.96
C GLY A 256 -12.65 7.86 -11.85
N VAL A 257 -11.37 7.66 -11.57
CA VAL A 257 -10.86 6.88 -10.43
C VAL A 257 -10.64 7.74 -9.19
N THR A 258 -10.66 9.07 -9.35
CA THR A 258 -10.62 10.07 -8.27
C THR A 258 -11.55 11.23 -8.62
N LEU A 259 -12.06 11.92 -7.61
CA LEU A 259 -12.85 13.12 -7.80
C LEU A 259 -12.01 14.23 -8.46
N SER A 260 -12.67 15.01 -9.31
CA SER A 260 -12.08 16.18 -9.96
C SER A 260 -12.16 17.42 -9.06
N THR A 261 -11.49 18.51 -9.48
CA THR A 261 -11.63 19.80 -8.81
C THR A 261 -13.05 20.36 -8.94
N GLU A 262 -13.77 20.02 -10.01
CA GLU A 262 -15.17 20.40 -10.24
C GLU A 262 -16.14 19.77 -9.23
N ASP A 263 -15.79 18.60 -8.67
CA ASP A 263 -16.62 17.89 -7.69
C ASP A 263 -16.51 18.49 -6.27
N ILE A 264 -15.55 19.38 -6.00
CA ILE A 264 -15.27 19.91 -4.67
C ILE A 264 -16.46 20.65 -4.07
N SER A 265 -17.15 21.46 -4.88
CA SER A 265 -18.32 22.23 -4.41
C SER A 265 -19.45 21.31 -3.94
N TRP A 266 -19.74 20.28 -4.72
CA TRP A 266 -20.71 19.26 -4.35
C TRP A 266 -20.30 18.50 -3.09
N LEU A 267 -19.05 18.06 -3.04
CA LEU A 267 -18.52 17.31 -1.90
C LEU A 267 -18.52 18.15 -0.61
N SER A 268 -18.15 19.42 -0.71
CA SER A 268 -18.24 20.39 0.40
C SER A 268 -19.68 20.50 0.93
N GLY A 269 -20.67 20.61 0.05
CA GLY A 269 -22.08 20.65 0.44
C GLY A 269 -22.56 19.36 1.13
N LEU A 270 -22.05 18.19 0.71
CA LEU A 270 -22.34 16.93 1.38
C LEU A 270 -21.74 16.88 2.78
N VAL A 271 -20.49 17.34 2.95
CA VAL A 271 -19.81 17.44 4.25
C VAL A 271 -20.59 18.38 5.19
N GLU A 272 -21.02 19.55 4.71
CA GLU A 272 -21.84 20.50 5.44
C GLU A 272 -23.12 19.84 5.95
N THR A 273 -23.85 19.18 5.06
CA THR A 273 -25.11 18.48 5.40
C THR A 273 -24.89 17.46 6.53
N TYR A 274 -23.84 16.69 6.46
CA TYR A 274 -23.53 15.68 7.48
C TYR A 274 -23.05 16.31 8.79
N TYR A 275 -22.27 17.38 8.71
CA TYR A 275 -21.81 18.10 9.90
C TYR A 275 -22.96 18.74 10.67
N GLU A 276 -23.93 19.34 9.99
CA GLU A 276 -25.13 19.90 10.62
C GLU A 276 -25.97 18.82 11.32
N GLN A 277 -25.97 17.60 10.78
CA GLN A 277 -26.72 16.46 11.31
C GLN A 277 -25.94 15.63 12.36
N SER A 278 -24.66 15.89 12.57
CA SER A 278 -23.77 15.05 13.39
C SER A 278 -24.01 15.17 14.90
N GLY A 279 -24.76 16.17 15.36
CA GLY A 279 -24.91 16.51 16.77
C GLY A 279 -23.68 17.23 17.36
N LYS A 280 -22.68 17.55 16.54
CA LYS A 280 -21.49 18.37 16.85
C LYS A 280 -20.73 17.89 18.11
N LYS A 281 -20.32 16.63 18.11
CA LYS A 281 -19.50 16.03 19.19
C LYS A 281 -18.16 16.74 19.40
N GLY A 282 -17.66 17.44 18.36
CA GLY A 282 -16.48 18.29 18.41
C GLY A 282 -15.18 17.63 18.00
N LYS A 283 -15.18 16.32 17.69
CA LYS A 283 -13.99 15.59 17.23
C LYS A 283 -14.39 14.57 16.17
N ALA A 284 -13.78 14.68 14.99
CA ALA A 284 -14.00 13.76 13.88
C ALA A 284 -15.50 13.47 13.61
N ASP A 285 -16.35 14.51 13.73
CA ASP A 285 -17.79 14.37 13.50
C ASP A 285 -18.06 13.89 12.08
N VAL A 286 -17.34 14.45 11.10
CA VAL A 286 -17.35 14.02 9.70
C VAL A 286 -15.93 13.72 9.24
N VAL A 287 -15.73 12.53 8.72
CA VAL A 287 -14.44 12.07 8.17
C VAL A 287 -14.58 11.87 6.67
N VAL A 288 -13.67 12.47 5.89
CA VAL A 288 -13.62 12.36 4.43
C VAL A 288 -12.29 11.70 4.04
N ILE A 289 -12.36 10.57 3.32
CA ILE A 289 -11.19 9.82 2.86
C ILE A 289 -11.17 9.78 1.33
N LEU A 290 -10.19 10.44 0.74
CA LEU A 290 -10.06 10.62 -0.71
C LEU A 290 -8.87 9.84 -1.28
N ASN A 291 -8.90 9.56 -2.58
CA ASN A 291 -7.80 8.89 -3.27
C ASN A 291 -6.68 9.87 -3.62
N SER A 292 -7.02 11.11 -3.95
CA SER A 292 -6.08 12.14 -4.40
C SER A 292 -5.70 13.09 -3.26
N VAL A 293 -4.40 13.28 -3.09
CA VAL A 293 -3.84 14.29 -2.18
C VAL A 293 -4.26 15.71 -2.58
N LEU A 294 -4.34 15.98 -3.88
CA LEU A 294 -4.75 17.27 -4.42
C LEU A 294 -6.21 17.57 -4.10
N THR A 295 -7.09 16.59 -4.32
CA THR A 295 -8.52 16.73 -4.01
C THR A 295 -8.73 16.91 -2.50
N ALA A 296 -7.98 16.17 -1.67
CA ALA A 296 -8.03 16.33 -0.22
C ALA A 296 -7.57 17.72 0.23
N TYR A 297 -6.44 18.19 -0.30
CA TYR A 297 -5.93 19.53 -0.03
C TYR A 297 -6.93 20.62 -0.43
N TRP A 298 -7.52 20.51 -1.63
CA TRP A 298 -8.46 21.49 -2.13
C TRP A 298 -9.75 21.52 -1.31
N LEU A 299 -10.33 20.35 -1.01
CA LEU A 299 -11.50 20.26 -0.15
C LEU A 299 -11.25 20.86 1.25
N ALA A 300 -10.09 20.56 1.84
CA ALA A 300 -9.72 21.11 3.14
C ALA A 300 -9.67 22.65 3.10
N ARG A 301 -9.12 23.25 2.03
CA ARG A 301 -9.11 24.72 1.84
C ARG A 301 -10.53 25.28 1.71
N GLU A 302 -11.40 24.62 0.95
CA GLU A 302 -12.79 25.07 0.78
C GLU A 302 -13.56 25.00 2.10
N LEU A 303 -13.39 23.92 2.86
CA LEU A 303 -14.01 23.77 4.19
C LEU A 303 -13.42 24.75 5.22
N GLU A 304 -12.12 25.02 5.20
CA GLU A 304 -11.48 25.96 6.13
C GLU A 304 -11.97 27.42 5.90
N ARG A 305 -12.31 27.79 4.65
CA ARG A 305 -12.94 29.09 4.35
C ARG A 305 -14.32 29.23 4.99
N LYS A 306 -15.09 28.11 5.06
CA LYS A 306 -16.44 28.09 5.61
C LYS A 306 -16.45 27.85 7.13
N TYR A 307 -15.57 26.99 7.61
CA TYR A 307 -15.51 26.48 8.98
C TYR A 307 -14.11 26.69 9.56
N SER A 308 -13.68 27.97 9.63
CA SER A 308 -12.34 28.33 10.08
C SER A 308 -11.99 27.71 11.42
N GLY A 309 -10.84 27.06 11.47
CA GLY A 309 -10.33 26.41 12.68
C GLY A 309 -10.99 25.06 13.00
N LEU A 310 -11.92 24.54 12.20
CA LEU A 310 -12.65 23.28 12.45
C LEU A 310 -12.19 22.12 11.54
N VAL A 311 -11.17 22.31 10.70
CA VAL A 311 -10.70 21.30 9.75
C VAL A 311 -9.34 20.72 10.16
N SER A 312 -9.23 19.41 10.17
CA SER A 312 -7.97 18.65 10.28
C SER A 312 -7.59 18.03 8.94
N GLU A 313 -6.36 18.22 8.51
CA GLU A 313 -5.82 17.66 7.28
C GLU A 313 -4.86 16.50 7.59
N ILE A 314 -5.05 15.34 6.94
CA ILE A 314 -4.19 14.15 7.11
C ILE A 314 -3.90 13.54 5.74
N HIS A 315 -2.88 14.03 5.06
CA HIS A 315 -2.47 13.55 3.74
C HIS A 315 -0.96 13.78 3.51
N GLY A 316 -0.42 13.34 2.38
CA GLY A 316 1.02 13.33 2.09
C GLY A 316 1.70 14.69 2.11
N LEU A 317 0.97 15.79 1.86
CA LEU A 317 1.54 17.15 1.92
C LEU A 317 1.63 17.70 3.35
N VAL A 318 1.00 17.06 4.34
CA VAL A 318 1.12 17.43 5.75
C VAL A 318 2.28 16.64 6.37
N PRO A 319 3.34 17.31 6.84
CA PRO A 319 4.44 16.65 7.55
C PRO A 319 3.93 15.80 8.70
N GLN A 320 4.59 14.70 8.98
CA GLN A 320 4.13 13.75 10.00
C GLN A 320 4.05 14.39 11.38
N GLU A 321 5.01 15.24 11.71
CA GLU A 321 5.08 16.01 12.95
C GLU A 321 3.97 17.07 13.09
N GLU A 322 3.40 17.54 11.98
CA GLU A 322 2.29 18.50 11.94
C GLU A 322 0.91 17.82 11.92
N ARG A 323 0.86 16.49 11.76
CA ARG A 323 -0.42 15.76 11.72
C ARG A 323 -1.04 15.73 13.11
N PRO A 324 -2.35 16.07 13.21
CA PRO A 324 -3.02 16.06 14.51
C PRO A 324 -3.06 14.64 15.09
N LYS A 325 -2.78 14.52 16.37
CA LYS A 325 -3.00 13.27 17.11
C LYS A 325 -4.50 13.00 17.26
N PRO A 326 -4.93 11.76 17.51
CA PRO A 326 -6.36 11.43 17.63
C PRO A 326 -7.13 12.33 18.63
N GLN A 327 -6.45 12.78 19.70
CA GLN A 327 -7.03 13.65 20.72
C GLN A 327 -7.20 15.11 20.27
N GLU A 328 -6.43 15.52 19.25
CA GLU A 328 -6.36 16.89 18.71
C GLU A 328 -7.22 17.08 17.46
N LEU A 329 -7.89 15.99 17.01
CA LEU A 329 -8.74 16.06 15.84
C LEU A 329 -9.87 17.04 16.00
N LYS A 330 -10.05 17.84 14.97
CA LYS A 330 -11.17 18.78 14.81
C LYS A 330 -12.41 18.07 14.30
N PRO A 331 -13.58 18.74 14.32
CA PRO A 331 -14.85 18.13 13.87
C PRO A 331 -14.82 17.60 12.45
N LEU A 332 -14.16 18.30 11.52
CA LEU A 332 -14.05 17.93 10.12
C LEU A 332 -12.65 17.38 9.87
N VAL A 333 -12.56 16.16 9.40
CA VAL A 333 -11.29 15.51 9.05
C VAL A 333 -11.28 15.20 7.56
N VAL A 334 -10.29 15.74 6.85
CA VAL A 334 -10.10 15.49 5.43
C VAL A 334 -8.72 14.87 5.20
N GLY A 335 -8.68 13.76 4.49
CA GLY A 335 -7.40 13.15 4.17
C GLY A 335 -7.45 12.09 3.10
N THR A 336 -6.33 11.40 2.94
CA THR A 336 -6.17 10.30 1.99
C THR A 336 -5.99 8.98 2.74
N SER A 337 -5.39 7.97 2.12
CA SER A 337 -5.04 6.71 2.78
C SER A 337 -4.24 6.89 4.08
N ALA A 338 -3.63 8.06 4.31
CA ALA A 338 -2.99 8.39 5.58
C ALA A 338 -3.98 8.44 6.77
N VAL A 339 -5.26 8.71 6.52
CA VAL A 339 -6.36 8.65 7.51
C VAL A 339 -6.79 7.20 7.79
N GLU A 340 -6.64 6.32 6.79
CA GLU A 340 -6.98 4.90 6.93
C GLU A 340 -6.09 4.19 7.94
N VAL A 341 -4.96 4.81 8.22
CA VAL A 341 -3.87 4.22 8.98
C VAL A 341 -3.76 4.97 10.30
N GLY A 342 -3.98 4.27 11.38
CA GLY A 342 -3.60 4.74 12.70
C GLY A 342 -4.57 5.63 13.45
N VAL A 343 -5.70 5.97 12.87
CA VAL A 343 -6.67 6.80 13.58
C VAL A 343 -7.95 6.02 13.83
N ASP A 344 -8.28 5.84 15.09
CA ASP A 344 -9.55 5.27 15.52
C ASP A 344 -10.53 6.41 15.77
N PHE A 345 -11.61 6.43 14.98
CA PHE A 345 -12.60 7.50 15.02
C PHE A 345 -13.91 7.00 15.63
N ASP A 346 -14.51 7.81 16.49
CA ASP A 346 -15.95 7.74 16.78
C ASP A 346 -16.66 8.79 15.89
N THR A 347 -16.80 8.49 14.61
CA THR A 347 -17.37 9.42 13.63
C THR A 347 -18.88 9.22 13.47
N SER A 348 -19.60 10.33 13.34
CA SER A 348 -21.04 10.34 13.03
C SER A 348 -21.30 10.15 11.55
N ALA A 349 -20.38 10.59 10.69
CA ALA A 349 -20.48 10.42 9.24
C ALA A 349 -19.10 10.17 8.60
N LEU A 350 -19.09 9.23 7.65
CA LEU A 350 -17.93 8.87 6.86
C LEU A 350 -18.25 9.01 5.38
N ILE A 351 -17.45 9.79 4.67
CA ILE A 351 -17.49 9.93 3.21
C ILE A 351 -16.17 9.38 2.66
N PHE A 352 -16.21 8.49 1.69
CA PHE A 352 -14.97 7.99 1.12
C PHE A 352 -15.08 7.66 -0.37
N GLU A 353 -14.02 7.92 -1.11
CA GLU A 353 -13.82 7.39 -2.45
C GLU A 353 -13.38 5.93 -2.39
N ALA A 354 -13.74 5.12 -3.38
CA ALA A 354 -13.17 3.80 -3.60
C ALA A 354 -13.15 3.44 -5.09
N ASN A 355 -12.00 2.96 -5.55
CA ASN A 355 -11.79 2.50 -6.92
C ASN A 355 -11.46 0.99 -7.02
N ASN A 356 -11.42 0.29 -5.90
CA ASN A 356 -11.25 -1.16 -5.80
C ASN A 356 -11.93 -1.71 -4.54
N ALA A 357 -12.16 -3.03 -4.51
CA ALA A 357 -12.84 -3.68 -3.40
C ALA A 357 -12.07 -3.56 -2.06
N GLY A 358 -10.74 -3.64 -2.09
CA GLY A 358 -9.90 -3.56 -0.89
C GLY A 358 -10.05 -2.20 -0.20
N SER A 359 -9.86 -1.10 -0.93
CA SER A 359 -10.02 0.26 -0.40
C SER A 359 -11.45 0.51 0.08
N PHE A 360 -12.45 0.01 -0.64
CA PHE A 360 -13.85 0.13 -0.22
C PHE A 360 -14.08 -0.53 1.15
N ILE A 361 -13.71 -1.81 1.29
CA ILE A 361 -13.95 -2.58 2.51
C ILE A 361 -13.17 -2.01 3.69
N GLN A 362 -11.94 -1.57 3.47
CA GLN A 362 -11.09 -0.96 4.49
C GLN A 362 -11.67 0.35 5.00
N ARG A 363 -12.07 1.26 4.08
CA ARG A 363 -12.66 2.56 4.41
C ARG A 363 -14.02 2.39 5.09
N LEU A 364 -14.87 1.53 4.55
CA LEU A 364 -16.14 1.18 5.16
C LEU A 364 -15.96 0.66 6.59
N GLY A 365 -14.88 -0.09 6.86
CA GLY A 365 -14.51 -0.58 8.20
C GLY A 365 -14.09 0.51 9.18
N ARG A 366 -13.97 1.76 8.78
CA ARG A 366 -13.72 2.91 9.65
C ARG A 366 -14.98 3.53 10.23
N GLY A 367 -16.13 3.40 9.53
CA GLY A 367 -17.43 3.84 10.03
C GLY A 367 -18.05 2.84 10.99
N GLY A 368 -18.79 3.33 11.97
CA GLY A 368 -19.58 2.47 12.87
C GLY A 368 -18.79 1.66 13.90
N ARG A 369 -17.54 2.03 14.22
CA ARG A 369 -16.73 1.27 15.19
C ARG A 369 -17.23 1.38 16.63
N HIS A 370 -17.60 2.57 17.04
CA HIS A 370 -18.00 2.87 18.41
C HIS A 370 -19.50 3.19 18.52
N SER A 371 -20.08 3.75 17.49
CA SER A 371 -21.49 4.16 17.43
C SER A 371 -22.05 4.02 16.00
N PRO A 372 -23.37 3.99 15.78
CA PRO A 372 -23.97 4.02 14.46
C PRO A 372 -23.46 5.23 13.64
N CYS A 373 -23.25 5.02 12.34
CA CYS A 373 -22.59 5.98 11.47
C CYS A 373 -23.30 6.10 10.12
N LYS A 374 -23.39 7.33 9.59
CA LYS A 374 -23.80 7.57 8.20
C LYS A 374 -22.59 7.37 7.29
N VAL A 375 -22.77 6.63 6.20
CA VAL A 375 -21.67 6.32 5.27
C VAL A 375 -22.09 6.62 3.83
N THR A 376 -21.28 7.44 3.15
CA THR A 376 -21.40 7.62 1.69
C THR A 376 -20.14 7.14 1.01
N ALA A 377 -20.27 6.11 0.17
CA ALA A 377 -19.20 5.63 -0.69
C ALA A 377 -19.27 6.31 -2.06
N ILE A 378 -18.16 6.84 -2.56
CA ILE A 378 -18.02 7.43 -3.88
C ILE A 378 -17.25 6.47 -4.75
N ILE A 379 -17.89 5.92 -5.78
CA ILE A 379 -17.33 4.87 -6.64
C ILE A 379 -17.37 5.31 -8.11
N PRO A 380 -16.58 4.70 -9.01
CA PRO A 380 -16.69 5.00 -10.44
C PRO A 380 -18.13 4.84 -10.96
N SER A 381 -18.64 5.85 -11.67
CA SER A 381 -20.03 5.89 -12.15
C SER A 381 -20.43 4.66 -12.97
N LEU A 382 -19.49 4.11 -13.73
CA LEU A 382 -19.71 2.89 -14.52
C LEU A 382 -20.04 1.65 -13.66
N LEU A 383 -19.69 1.66 -12.38
CA LEU A 383 -19.96 0.56 -11.45
C LEU A 383 -21.28 0.71 -10.69
N CYS A 384 -21.87 1.91 -10.67
CA CYS A 384 -23.04 2.21 -9.85
C CYS A 384 -24.25 1.33 -10.16
N GLU A 385 -24.52 1.04 -11.44
CA GLU A 385 -25.62 0.19 -11.84
C GLU A 385 -25.41 -1.26 -11.43
N SER A 386 -24.22 -1.79 -11.68
CA SER A 386 -23.84 -3.14 -11.25
C SER A 386 -23.90 -3.27 -9.74
N PHE A 387 -23.38 -2.29 -9.00
CA PHE A 387 -23.40 -2.31 -7.54
C PHE A 387 -24.82 -2.28 -6.98
N ARG A 388 -25.70 -1.43 -7.52
CA ARG A 388 -27.12 -1.38 -7.15
C ARG A 388 -27.81 -2.72 -7.37
N LYS A 389 -27.58 -3.35 -8.51
CA LYS A 389 -28.12 -4.67 -8.83
C LYS A 389 -27.63 -5.76 -7.87
N GLN A 390 -26.35 -5.75 -7.50
CA GLN A 390 -25.76 -6.71 -6.55
C GLN A 390 -26.32 -6.54 -5.14
N LEU A 391 -26.50 -5.29 -4.68
CA LEU A 391 -27.09 -5.00 -3.36
C LEU A 391 -28.54 -5.49 -3.25
N GLY A 392 -29.33 -5.42 -4.37
CA GLY A 392 -30.76 -5.77 -4.39
C GLY A 392 -31.58 -4.86 -3.45
N ASP A 393 -32.81 -5.27 -3.11
CA ASP A 393 -33.78 -4.43 -2.39
C ASP A 393 -33.97 -4.79 -0.92
N GLN A 394 -33.25 -5.79 -0.41
CA GLN A 394 -33.36 -6.23 0.98
C GLN A 394 -32.93 -5.13 1.95
N GLU A 395 -33.76 -4.85 2.95
CA GLU A 395 -33.47 -3.98 4.09
C GLU A 395 -33.87 -4.61 5.41
N PRO A 396 -33.05 -4.54 6.46
CA PRO A 396 -31.66 -4.06 6.43
C PRO A 396 -30.77 -4.93 5.54
N ILE A 397 -29.71 -4.35 4.98
CA ILE A 397 -28.73 -5.08 4.15
C ILE A 397 -27.85 -5.92 5.09
N PRO A 398 -27.81 -7.26 4.93
CA PRO A 398 -26.86 -8.07 5.68
C PRO A 398 -25.41 -7.67 5.37
N ARG A 399 -24.56 -7.55 6.37
CA ARG A 399 -23.18 -7.12 6.18
C ARG A 399 -22.40 -7.96 5.18
N ALA A 400 -22.57 -9.29 5.25
CA ALA A 400 -21.94 -10.20 4.32
C ALA A 400 -22.33 -9.89 2.86
N ARG A 401 -23.63 -9.64 2.62
CA ARG A 401 -24.12 -9.27 1.29
C ARG A 401 -23.51 -7.97 0.77
N LEU A 402 -23.36 -6.95 1.63
CA LEU A 402 -22.68 -5.71 1.23
C LEU A 402 -21.25 -5.98 0.78
N ILE A 403 -20.49 -6.76 1.55
CA ILE A 403 -19.10 -7.13 1.23
C ILE A 403 -19.03 -7.93 -0.07
N ASP A 404 -19.90 -8.92 -0.26
CA ASP A 404 -19.95 -9.74 -1.48
C ASP A 404 -20.35 -8.89 -2.70
N SER A 405 -21.30 -7.97 -2.52
CA SER A 405 -21.68 -7.01 -3.59
C SER A 405 -20.51 -6.13 -4.00
N VAL A 406 -19.72 -5.66 -3.05
CA VAL A 406 -18.48 -4.90 -3.33
C VAL A 406 -17.50 -5.77 -4.12
N LYS A 407 -17.16 -6.97 -3.62
CA LYS A 407 -16.23 -7.88 -4.29
C LYS A 407 -16.68 -8.19 -5.73
N ASN A 408 -17.93 -8.53 -5.93
CA ASN A 408 -18.48 -8.88 -7.25
C ASN A 408 -18.54 -7.65 -8.20
N THR A 409 -18.86 -6.47 -7.69
CA THR A 409 -18.91 -5.24 -8.50
C THR A 409 -17.55 -4.83 -9.01
N PHE A 410 -16.56 -4.86 -8.12
CA PHE A 410 -15.19 -4.47 -8.47
C PHE A 410 -14.39 -5.61 -9.14
N SER A 411 -14.90 -6.85 -9.21
CA SER A 411 -14.24 -7.96 -9.90
C SER A 411 -14.08 -7.76 -11.40
N ASN A 412 -14.92 -6.93 -12.00
CA ASN A 412 -14.85 -6.59 -13.42
C ASN A 412 -13.83 -5.48 -13.73
N LEU A 413 -13.33 -4.77 -12.71
CA LEU A 413 -12.18 -3.90 -12.93
C LEU A 413 -10.94 -4.78 -13.09
N PRO A 414 -9.94 -4.34 -13.85
CA PRO A 414 -8.70 -5.08 -14.00
C PRO A 414 -8.07 -5.27 -12.62
N LEU A 415 -8.39 -6.40 -12.01
CA LEU A 415 -7.89 -6.78 -10.72
C LEU A 415 -6.50 -7.36 -10.89
N TYR A 416 -5.59 -6.75 -10.24
CA TYR A 416 -4.20 -7.17 -10.15
C TYR A 416 -4.02 -8.54 -9.46
N SER A 417 -5.09 -9.16 -8.92
CA SER A 417 -5.03 -10.48 -8.28
C SER A 417 -4.72 -11.60 -9.28
N ASP A 418 -5.35 -11.56 -10.46
CA ASP A 418 -5.13 -12.58 -11.50
C ASP A 418 -3.83 -12.33 -12.29
N PHE A 419 -3.24 -11.15 -12.09
CA PHE A 419 -2.04 -10.74 -12.79
C PHE A 419 -0.83 -11.63 -12.52
N LEU A 420 -0.69 -12.19 -11.31
CA LEU A 420 0.47 -13.00 -10.94
C LEU A 420 0.66 -14.26 -11.79
N ASN A 421 -0.43 -14.78 -12.35
CA ASN A 421 -0.43 -15.94 -13.25
C ASN A 421 -0.28 -15.53 -14.72
N THR A 422 0.02 -14.27 -14.99
CA THR A 422 0.11 -13.73 -16.35
C THR A 422 1.55 -13.55 -16.84
N GLU A 423 1.69 -13.43 -18.15
CA GLU A 423 2.95 -13.13 -18.81
C GLU A 423 3.54 -11.78 -18.39
N GLY A 424 2.68 -10.79 -18.13
CA GLY A 424 3.10 -9.47 -17.63
C GLY A 424 3.72 -9.51 -16.25
N ALA A 425 3.20 -10.34 -15.33
CA ALA A 425 3.82 -10.56 -14.03
C ALA A 425 5.21 -11.18 -14.16
N ASN A 426 5.37 -12.13 -15.08
CA ASN A 426 6.65 -12.77 -15.35
C ASN A 426 7.68 -11.77 -15.90
N ILE A 427 7.27 -10.84 -16.77
CA ILE A 427 8.13 -9.76 -17.27
C ILE A 427 8.55 -8.84 -16.11
N ILE A 428 7.66 -8.53 -15.18
CA ILE A 428 8.00 -7.75 -13.98
C ILE A 428 8.99 -8.49 -13.10
N LEU A 429 8.77 -9.78 -12.80
CA LEU A 429 9.70 -10.58 -12.03
C LEU A 429 11.09 -10.62 -12.67
N LEU A 430 11.17 -10.78 -14.00
CA LEU A 430 12.41 -10.73 -14.76
C LEU A 430 13.06 -9.34 -14.72
N SER A 431 12.25 -8.27 -14.70
CA SER A 431 12.75 -6.89 -14.59
C SER A 431 13.39 -6.63 -13.21
N ILE A 432 12.76 -7.15 -12.15
CA ILE A 432 13.30 -7.14 -10.79
C ILE A 432 14.64 -7.87 -10.77
N PHE A 433 14.69 -9.04 -11.35
CA PHE A 433 15.86 -9.87 -11.40
C PHE A 433 16.99 -9.19 -12.17
N ALA A 434 16.70 -8.56 -13.31
CA ALA A 434 17.69 -7.86 -14.12
C ALA A 434 18.24 -6.59 -13.44
N SER A 435 17.46 -5.94 -12.57
CA SER A 435 17.91 -4.77 -11.81
C SER A 435 18.75 -5.12 -10.59
N TRP A 436 18.71 -6.36 -10.18
CA TRP A 436 19.41 -6.82 -9.00
C TRP A 436 20.93 -6.89 -9.26
N GLU A 437 21.69 -6.04 -8.59
CA GLU A 437 23.15 -6.10 -8.58
C GLU A 437 23.60 -7.21 -7.62
N PHE A 438 23.84 -8.40 -8.14
CA PHE A 438 24.38 -9.51 -7.40
C PHE A 438 25.78 -9.21 -6.88
N LYS A 439 25.96 -9.05 -5.58
CA LYS A 439 27.27 -9.11 -4.95
C LYS A 439 27.69 -10.59 -4.84
N ALA A 440 28.93 -10.86 -5.19
CA ALA A 440 29.49 -12.21 -5.44
C ALA A 440 29.45 -13.22 -4.25
N HIS A 441 28.92 -12.84 -3.09
CA HIS A 441 29.06 -13.62 -1.86
C HIS A 441 27.95 -14.64 -1.57
N GLU A 442 26.93 -14.80 -2.45
CA GLU A 442 25.67 -15.43 -2.07
C GLU A 442 25.16 -16.51 -3.00
N ARG A 443 26.05 -17.38 -3.40
CA ARG A 443 25.79 -18.41 -4.42
C ARG A 443 24.66 -19.40 -4.09
N ILE A 444 24.41 -19.69 -2.82
CA ILE A 444 23.47 -20.76 -2.43
C ILE A 444 22.03 -20.28 -2.42
N THR A 445 21.78 -19.14 -1.80
CA THR A 445 20.41 -18.61 -1.62
C THR A 445 19.80 -18.10 -2.92
N ILE A 446 20.64 -17.58 -3.81
CA ILE A 446 20.24 -17.16 -5.16
C ILE A 446 19.72 -18.34 -5.99
N LYS A 447 20.42 -19.48 -5.94
CA LYS A 447 20.01 -20.68 -6.66
C LYS A 447 18.60 -21.14 -6.25
N GLU A 448 18.31 -21.17 -4.95
CA GLU A 448 16.98 -21.55 -4.44
C GLU A 448 15.88 -20.59 -4.89
N CYS A 449 16.13 -19.28 -4.82
CA CYS A 449 15.21 -18.27 -5.29
C CYS A 449 14.88 -18.45 -6.77
N VAL A 450 15.89 -18.70 -7.56
CA VAL A 450 15.77 -18.92 -8.98
C VAL A 450 15.03 -20.21 -9.30
N ASP A 451 15.32 -21.30 -8.60
CA ASP A 451 14.63 -22.57 -8.78
C ASP A 451 13.11 -22.41 -8.48
N ASP A 452 12.75 -21.64 -7.44
CA ASP A 452 11.36 -21.35 -7.11
C ASP A 452 10.69 -20.47 -8.14
N LEU A 453 11.35 -19.41 -8.60
CA LEU A 453 10.86 -18.53 -9.66
C LEU A 453 10.73 -19.27 -11.00
N SER A 454 11.72 -20.08 -11.36
CA SER A 454 11.70 -20.90 -12.58
C SER A 454 10.54 -21.90 -12.57
N ARG A 455 10.25 -22.49 -11.41
CA ARG A 455 9.11 -23.39 -11.24
C ARG A 455 7.79 -22.64 -11.43
N HIS A 456 7.63 -21.48 -10.82
CA HIS A 456 6.47 -20.63 -10.98
C HIS A 456 6.30 -20.17 -12.44
N LEU A 457 7.37 -19.74 -13.10
CA LEU A 457 7.37 -19.34 -14.50
C LEU A 457 7.06 -20.50 -15.46
N LYS A 458 7.53 -21.71 -15.17
CA LYS A 458 7.23 -22.93 -15.97
C LYS A 458 5.77 -23.38 -15.83
N GLU A 459 5.22 -23.33 -14.62
CA GLU A 459 3.82 -23.65 -14.34
C GLU A 459 2.86 -22.70 -15.05
N GLY A 460 3.26 -21.43 -15.19
CA GLY A 460 2.53 -20.39 -15.91
C GLY A 460 2.57 -20.46 -17.45
N LYS A 461 3.22 -21.45 -18.07
CA LYS A 461 3.42 -21.60 -19.54
C LYS A 461 4.20 -20.48 -20.25
N TYR A 462 5.05 -19.70 -19.55
CA TYR A 462 5.56 -18.44 -20.10
C TYR A 462 7.07 -18.39 -20.34
N ILE A 463 7.42 -17.77 -21.46
CA ILE A 463 8.62 -17.04 -21.93
C ILE A 463 9.98 -17.76 -21.85
N LEU A 464 10.20 -18.64 -20.89
CA LEU A 464 11.46 -19.32 -20.71
C LEU A 464 11.25 -20.85 -20.81
N THR A 465 11.17 -21.35 -22.04
CA THR A 465 11.01 -22.78 -22.33
C THR A 465 12.34 -23.56 -22.23
N GLU A 466 13.46 -22.88 -22.13
CA GLU A 466 14.77 -23.49 -22.00
C GLU A 466 15.26 -23.43 -20.54
N GLU A 467 15.97 -24.46 -20.10
CA GLU A 467 16.56 -24.53 -18.77
C GLU A 467 17.48 -23.34 -18.54
N LEU A 468 17.08 -22.49 -17.60
CA LEU A 468 17.89 -21.37 -17.14
C LEU A 468 19.03 -21.92 -16.30
N ASP A 469 20.21 -22.07 -16.90
CA ASP A 469 21.42 -22.36 -16.15
C ASP A 469 21.98 -21.07 -15.53
N PHE A 470 21.85 -20.97 -14.20
CA PHE A 470 21.97 -19.73 -13.45
C PHE A 470 23.37 -19.39 -13.02
N LYS A 471 24.26 -19.24 -13.95
CA LYS A 471 25.44 -18.40 -13.75
C LYS A 471 25.08 -16.98 -14.13
N ARG A 472 25.39 -16.00 -13.28
CA ARG A 472 25.04 -14.58 -13.42
C ARG A 472 25.14 -14.01 -14.85
N HIS A 473 26.21 -14.38 -15.57
CA HIS A 473 26.43 -13.92 -16.94
C HIS A 473 25.48 -14.54 -17.95
N ASP A 474 24.99 -15.73 -17.70
CA ASP A 474 24.17 -16.46 -18.66
C ASP A 474 22.70 -16.00 -18.59
N LEU A 475 22.21 -15.65 -17.39
CA LEU A 475 20.86 -15.08 -17.24
C LEU A 475 20.73 -13.74 -17.96
N LEU A 476 21.62 -12.78 -17.71
CA LEU A 476 21.58 -11.49 -18.39
C LEU A 476 21.71 -11.64 -19.91
N LYS A 477 22.57 -12.52 -20.40
CA LYS A 477 22.69 -12.84 -21.84
C LYS A 477 21.42 -13.47 -22.39
N THR A 478 20.76 -14.33 -21.63
CA THR A 478 19.47 -14.94 -22.02
C THR A 478 18.38 -13.89 -22.06
N LEU A 479 18.26 -13.04 -21.04
CA LEU A 479 17.31 -11.94 -21.00
C LEU A 479 17.52 -10.92 -22.13
N GLN A 480 18.79 -10.64 -22.51
CA GLN A 480 19.12 -9.76 -23.63
C GLN A 480 18.65 -10.29 -24.98
N LYS A 481 18.45 -11.59 -25.12
CA LYS A 481 17.89 -12.22 -26.32
C LYS A 481 16.36 -12.30 -26.30
N CYS A 482 15.73 -12.03 -25.16
CA CYS A 482 14.28 -12.05 -25.02
C CYS A 482 13.67 -10.86 -25.80
N GLU A 483 12.56 -11.07 -26.49
CA GLU A 483 11.85 -10.02 -27.22
C GLU A 483 11.37 -8.89 -26.30
N PHE A 484 11.19 -9.16 -25.01
CA PHE A 484 10.79 -8.20 -23.99
C PHE A 484 11.95 -7.44 -23.34
N TRP A 485 13.19 -7.66 -23.79
CA TRP A 485 14.37 -7.05 -23.15
C TRP A 485 14.28 -5.51 -23.00
N GLY A 486 13.73 -4.82 -23.99
CA GLY A 486 13.51 -3.38 -23.92
C GLY A 486 12.62 -2.98 -22.75
N ILE A 487 11.54 -3.70 -22.53
CA ILE A 487 10.59 -3.48 -21.43
C ILE A 487 11.24 -3.85 -20.08
N ILE A 488 11.88 -5.01 -20.01
CA ILE A 488 12.59 -5.50 -18.82
C ILE A 488 13.62 -4.48 -18.35
N LYS A 489 14.42 -3.95 -19.27
CA LYS A 489 15.44 -2.94 -18.96
C LYS A 489 14.84 -1.62 -18.47
N THR A 490 13.74 -1.19 -19.08
CA THR A 490 13.07 0.06 -18.73
C THR A 490 12.42 -0.03 -17.34
N LEU A 491 11.68 -1.09 -17.08
CA LEU A 491 11.07 -1.34 -15.78
C LEU A 491 12.13 -1.55 -14.69
N GLY A 492 13.19 -2.30 -14.96
CA GLY A 492 14.28 -2.53 -14.00
C GLY A 492 14.96 -1.26 -13.49
N LYS A 493 14.92 -0.16 -14.27
CA LYS A 493 15.43 1.14 -13.84
C LYS A 493 14.47 1.95 -12.99
N GLN A 494 13.16 1.65 -13.04
CA GLN A 494 12.10 2.42 -12.39
C GLN A 494 11.65 1.82 -11.05
N MET A 495 12.36 0.84 -10.53
CA MET A 495 11.89 -0.02 -9.46
C MET A 495 11.85 0.63 -8.08
N SER A 496 10.64 0.81 -7.56
CA SER A 496 10.36 1.00 -6.14
C SER A 496 9.30 -0.01 -5.68
N VAL A 497 9.48 -0.63 -4.53
CA VAL A 497 8.53 -1.61 -3.95
C VAL A 497 7.16 -0.99 -3.68
N ARG A 498 7.06 0.35 -3.64
CA ARG A 498 5.83 1.09 -3.34
C ARG A 498 5.17 1.72 -4.56
N SER A 499 5.79 1.68 -5.72
CA SER A 499 5.19 2.36 -6.86
C SER A 499 3.94 1.64 -7.33
N THR A 500 2.83 2.32 -7.23
CA THR A 500 1.76 2.14 -8.21
C THR A 500 2.38 2.50 -9.56
N LEU A 501 2.26 1.62 -10.51
CA LEU A 501 2.99 1.71 -11.79
C LEU A 501 2.62 2.95 -12.63
N SER A 502 1.59 3.67 -12.23
CA SER A 502 1.08 4.91 -12.87
C SER A 502 1.29 6.16 -12.01
N ALA A 503 2.16 6.11 -10.99
CA ALA A 503 2.45 7.28 -10.17
C ALA A 503 3.90 7.73 -10.32
N PHE A 504 4.11 9.03 -10.30
CA PHE A 504 5.39 9.69 -10.50
C PHE A 504 5.85 10.38 -9.22
N PRO A 505 7.14 10.40 -8.91
CA PRO A 505 7.66 11.19 -7.79
C PRO A 505 7.38 12.67 -8.05
N ALA A 506 6.78 13.35 -7.08
CA ALA A 506 6.42 14.75 -7.22
C ALA A 506 6.84 15.59 -6.02
N PHE A 507 7.29 16.80 -6.31
CA PHE A 507 7.46 17.89 -5.38
C PHE A 507 6.34 18.91 -5.61
N PHE A 508 5.48 19.08 -4.65
CA PHE A 508 4.41 20.08 -4.68
C PHE A 508 4.98 21.41 -4.17
N ASP A 509 5.07 22.40 -5.04
CA ASP A 509 5.52 23.77 -4.71
C ASP A 509 4.34 24.73 -4.82
N LEU A 510 3.33 24.50 -3.99
CA LEU A 510 2.14 25.33 -3.93
C LEU A 510 2.37 26.56 -3.05
N ASN A 511 1.66 27.66 -3.34
CA ASN A 511 1.88 28.95 -2.66
C ASN A 511 1.88 28.83 -1.13
N GLU A 512 0.90 28.11 -0.57
CA GLU A 512 0.72 27.98 0.88
C GLU A 512 1.40 26.74 1.47
N ARG A 513 1.76 25.75 0.65
CA ARG A 513 2.30 24.47 1.11
C ARG A 513 3.27 23.86 0.13
N ALA A 514 4.36 23.33 0.63
CA ALA A 514 5.30 22.54 -0.15
C ALA A 514 5.54 21.17 0.50
N GLY A 515 5.73 20.13 -0.32
CA GLY A 515 5.94 18.77 0.18
C GLY A 515 6.20 17.75 -0.93
N PHE A 516 6.54 16.53 -0.53
CA PHE A 516 6.82 15.43 -1.45
C PHE A 516 5.76 14.35 -1.35
N ASP A 517 5.22 13.92 -2.48
CA ASP A 517 4.37 12.73 -2.58
C ASP A 517 4.46 12.13 -3.99
N LEU A 518 3.73 11.03 -4.22
CA LEU A 518 3.53 10.50 -5.56
C LEU A 518 2.31 11.19 -6.19
N ILE A 519 2.40 11.48 -7.48
CA ILE A 519 1.28 12.02 -8.26
C ILE A 519 0.86 11.00 -9.32
N SER A 520 -0.43 10.69 -9.37
CA SER A 520 -0.99 9.79 -10.38
C SER A 520 -1.12 10.49 -11.74
N LEU A 521 -1.25 9.70 -12.79
CA LEU A 521 -1.52 10.24 -14.12
C LEU A 521 -2.86 11.00 -14.19
N ASP A 522 -3.87 10.54 -13.43
CA ASP A 522 -5.15 11.22 -13.31
C ASP A 522 -5.00 12.58 -12.60
N ASP A 523 -4.19 12.65 -11.55
CA ASP A 523 -3.93 13.89 -10.82
C ASP A 523 -3.09 14.89 -11.63
N LEU A 524 -2.23 14.43 -12.55
CA LEU A 524 -1.51 15.32 -13.46
C LEU A 524 -2.47 16.16 -14.33
N SER A 525 -3.67 15.65 -14.62
CA SER A 525 -4.70 16.39 -15.36
C SER A 525 -5.30 17.56 -14.58
N LYS A 526 -5.02 17.65 -13.28
CA LYS A 526 -5.57 18.65 -12.35
C LYS A 526 -4.57 19.76 -12.00
N VAL A 527 -3.35 19.69 -12.53
CA VAL A 527 -2.25 20.58 -12.14
C VAL A 527 -1.47 21.11 -13.33
N SER A 528 -0.89 22.30 -13.16
CA SER A 528 0.24 22.76 -13.98
C SER A 528 1.54 22.23 -13.34
N PHE A 529 2.43 21.66 -14.16
CA PHE A 529 3.64 21.03 -13.67
C PHE A 529 4.81 21.19 -14.65
N SER A 530 6.01 20.97 -14.13
CA SER A 530 7.25 20.89 -14.89
C SER A 530 8.06 19.67 -14.47
N ILE A 531 8.97 19.23 -15.32
CA ILE A 531 9.92 18.16 -14.99
C ILE A 531 11.26 18.76 -14.64
N LYS A 532 11.84 18.35 -13.52
CA LYS A 532 13.14 18.80 -13.05
C LYS A 532 14.02 17.63 -12.63
N THR A 533 15.32 17.85 -12.70
CA THR A 533 16.31 16.89 -12.20
C THR A 533 16.28 16.81 -10.67
N HIS A 534 16.75 15.70 -10.14
CA HIS A 534 16.91 15.47 -8.70
C HIS A 534 17.61 16.65 -7.99
N ASP A 535 18.72 17.16 -8.55
CA ASP A 535 19.49 18.25 -7.91
C ASP A 535 18.76 19.59 -7.92
N GLU A 536 18.00 19.89 -8.97
CA GLU A 536 17.17 21.10 -9.03
C GLU A 536 16.04 21.04 -8.00
N VAL A 537 15.37 19.90 -7.89
CA VAL A 537 14.29 19.71 -6.90
C VAL A 537 14.83 19.77 -5.48
N LYS A 538 16.00 19.19 -5.21
CA LYS A 538 16.67 19.30 -3.92
C LYS A 538 16.95 20.75 -3.51
N LYS A 539 17.38 21.58 -4.46
CA LYS A 539 17.58 23.02 -4.25
C LYS A 539 16.26 23.76 -4.00
N LEU A 540 15.19 23.44 -4.75
CA LEU A 540 13.87 24.03 -4.56
C LEU A 540 13.29 23.66 -3.19
N ALA A 541 13.33 22.39 -2.83
CA ALA A 541 12.85 21.90 -1.54
C ALA A 541 13.58 22.57 -0.36
N SER A 542 14.91 22.71 -0.47
CA SER A 542 15.72 23.41 0.55
C SER A 542 15.29 24.86 0.72
N LYS A 543 14.98 25.60 -0.36
CA LYS A 543 14.45 26.98 -0.29
C LYS A 543 13.11 27.06 0.43
N ARG A 544 12.31 26.01 0.38
CA ARG A 544 11.01 25.88 1.07
C ARG A 544 11.15 25.25 2.47
N GLY A 545 12.38 25.10 2.98
CA GLY A 545 12.61 24.45 4.29
C GLY A 545 12.27 22.96 4.32
N LYS A 546 12.15 22.30 3.15
CA LYS A 546 11.80 20.88 3.08
C LYS A 546 13.02 20.02 2.82
N LYS A 547 13.12 18.90 3.53
CA LYS A 547 14.16 17.90 3.35
C LYS A 547 13.82 17.00 2.17
N PHE A 548 14.80 16.76 1.30
CA PHE A 548 14.62 15.84 0.18
C PHE A 548 14.53 14.39 0.67
N PRO A 549 13.44 13.64 0.31
CA PRO A 549 13.26 12.26 0.77
C PRO A 549 14.24 11.30 0.09
N LEU A 550 14.84 10.38 0.87
CA LEU A 550 15.72 9.32 0.36
C LEU A 550 15.04 8.46 -0.72
N ARG A 551 13.75 8.17 -0.55
CA ARG A 551 12.95 7.40 -1.52
C ARG A 551 12.90 8.01 -2.92
N PHE A 552 13.22 9.30 -3.06
CA PHE A 552 13.25 9.99 -4.36
C PHE A 552 14.65 10.14 -4.94
N SER A 553 15.69 9.70 -4.21
CA SER A 553 17.09 9.81 -4.67
C SER A 553 17.43 8.93 -5.87
N GLU A 554 16.62 7.89 -6.14
CA GLU A 554 16.83 6.98 -7.27
C GLU A 554 16.20 7.48 -8.59
N TYR A 555 15.36 8.52 -8.53
CA TYR A 555 14.71 9.07 -9.71
C TYR A 555 15.54 10.21 -10.33
N GLU A 556 15.88 10.06 -11.59
CA GLU A 556 16.61 11.11 -12.35
C GLU A 556 15.75 12.36 -12.55
N LYS A 557 14.44 12.17 -12.69
CA LYS A 557 13.45 13.22 -12.98
C LYS A 557 12.30 13.18 -12.00
N ILE A 558 11.85 14.35 -11.57
CA ILE A 558 10.80 14.53 -10.58
C ILE A 558 9.82 15.58 -11.12
N VAL A 559 8.53 15.29 -10.99
CA VAL A 559 7.45 16.23 -11.30
C VAL A 559 7.47 17.36 -10.28
N VAL A 560 7.46 18.60 -10.71
CA VAL A 560 7.26 19.78 -9.86
C VAL A 560 5.89 20.35 -10.15
N VAL A 561 4.98 20.22 -9.18
CA VAL A 561 3.62 20.75 -9.27
C VAL A 561 3.66 22.22 -8.87
N ASN A 562 3.31 23.11 -9.80
CA ASN A 562 3.38 24.56 -9.61
C ASN A 562 2.02 25.14 -9.16
N GLU A 563 0.93 24.61 -9.71
CA GLU A 563 -0.42 25.15 -9.50
C GLU A 563 -1.48 24.05 -9.66
N ILE A 564 -2.61 24.19 -8.96
CA ILE A 564 -3.78 23.35 -9.12
C ILE A 564 -4.75 24.08 -10.07
N LEU A 565 -5.17 23.40 -11.12
CA LEU A 565 -6.05 23.97 -12.15
C LEU A 565 -7.51 23.99 -11.64
N GLU A 566 -8.24 25.03 -11.95
CA GLU A 566 -9.68 25.13 -11.64
C GLU A 566 -10.52 24.06 -12.35
N LYS A 567 -10.10 23.67 -13.55
CA LYS A 567 -10.69 22.61 -14.35
C LYS A 567 -9.67 21.54 -14.71
N SER A 568 -10.06 20.31 -14.51
CA SER A 568 -9.23 19.16 -14.93
C SER A 568 -9.18 19.10 -16.47
N GLU A 569 -7.98 18.96 -17.01
CA GLU A 569 -7.77 18.79 -18.44
C GLU A 569 -6.99 17.52 -18.71
N LYS A 570 -7.69 16.45 -19.14
CA LYS A 570 -7.03 15.21 -19.52
C LYS A 570 -6.37 15.37 -20.88
N PRO A 571 -5.03 15.15 -20.99
CA PRO A 571 -4.34 15.23 -22.27
C PRO A 571 -4.86 14.16 -23.22
N CYS A 572 -4.99 14.51 -24.50
CA CYS A 572 -5.26 13.56 -25.56
C CYS A 572 -3.96 13.25 -26.29
N VAL A 573 -3.66 11.97 -26.42
CA VAL A 573 -2.42 11.47 -27.03
C VAL A 573 -2.75 10.89 -28.40
N SER A 574 -1.95 11.21 -29.42
CA SER A 574 -2.02 10.56 -30.73
C SER A 574 -0.86 9.60 -30.87
N VAL A 575 -1.17 8.32 -31.18
CA VAL A 575 -0.18 7.26 -31.34
C VAL A 575 -0.43 6.50 -32.65
N ASN A 576 0.57 5.81 -33.15
CA ASN A 576 0.36 4.85 -34.24
C ASN A 576 -0.28 3.59 -33.66
N ARG A 577 -1.54 3.33 -34.01
CA ARG A 577 -2.35 2.21 -33.47
C ARG A 577 -1.69 0.85 -33.65
N GLU A 578 -1.13 0.58 -34.82
CA GLU A 578 -0.50 -0.71 -35.14
C GLU A 578 0.72 -1.00 -34.22
N GLN A 579 1.40 0.05 -33.78
CA GLN A 579 2.59 -0.06 -32.94
C GLN A 579 2.25 -0.48 -31.50
N TYR A 580 1.04 -0.19 -30.99
CA TYR A 580 0.68 -0.36 -29.58
C TYR A 580 -0.46 -1.37 -29.36
N SER A 581 -0.86 -2.13 -30.37
CA SER A 581 -2.00 -3.04 -30.29
C SER A 581 -1.64 -4.48 -29.91
N SER A 582 -0.38 -4.87 -29.97
CA SER A 582 0.04 -6.26 -29.73
C SER A 582 0.89 -6.47 -28.47
N LEU A 583 1.87 -5.62 -28.25
CA LEU A 583 2.81 -5.71 -27.14
C LEU A 583 3.00 -4.33 -26.47
N PRO A 584 3.27 -4.29 -25.16
CA PRO A 584 3.62 -3.03 -24.49
C PRO A 584 4.94 -2.50 -25.02
N ASN A 585 4.88 -1.62 -25.98
CA ASN A 585 6.06 -1.01 -26.59
C ASN A 585 6.47 0.26 -25.85
N PRO A 586 7.77 0.55 -25.73
CA PRO A 586 8.22 1.84 -25.23
C PRO A 586 7.66 2.98 -26.08
N LEU A 587 7.10 4.00 -25.43
CA LEU A 587 6.50 5.15 -26.09
C LEU A 587 7.60 6.11 -26.57
N CYS A 588 8.05 5.98 -27.81
CA CYS A 588 9.13 6.80 -28.37
C CYS A 588 8.66 7.92 -29.29
N LYS A 589 7.47 7.78 -29.92
CA LYS A 589 6.90 8.79 -30.83
C LYS A 589 5.41 8.93 -30.57
N PHE A 590 5.00 10.08 -30.05
CA PHE A 590 3.60 10.40 -29.78
C PHE A 590 3.41 11.92 -29.79
N TRP A 591 2.18 12.32 -29.95
CA TRP A 591 1.76 13.72 -29.90
C TRP A 591 0.83 13.89 -28.71
N VAL A 592 1.07 14.91 -27.91
CA VAL A 592 0.20 15.26 -26.79
C VAL A 592 -0.58 16.51 -27.14
N GLN A 593 -1.90 16.44 -27.05
CA GLN A 593 -2.80 17.58 -27.19
C GLN A 593 -3.35 17.96 -25.81
N THR A 594 -2.90 19.07 -25.29
CA THR A 594 -3.40 19.69 -24.06
C THR A 594 -3.16 21.19 -24.17
N SER A 595 -3.92 22.02 -23.48
CA SER A 595 -3.69 23.45 -23.42
C SER A 595 -2.50 23.81 -22.51
N HIS A 596 -2.11 22.90 -21.60
CA HIS A 596 -1.07 23.13 -20.60
C HIS A 596 0.02 22.04 -20.67
N ASP A 597 1.26 22.45 -20.47
CA ASP A 597 2.41 21.58 -20.15
C ASP A 597 2.67 20.40 -21.12
N SER A 598 2.31 20.53 -22.40
CA SER A 598 2.46 19.46 -23.41
C SER A 598 3.87 18.88 -23.52
N GLU A 599 4.90 19.71 -23.39
CA GLU A 599 6.30 19.25 -23.39
C GLU A 599 6.67 18.50 -22.11
N ALA A 600 6.13 18.89 -20.95
CA ALA A 600 6.32 18.19 -19.69
C ALA A 600 5.65 16.80 -19.72
N TYR A 601 4.44 16.70 -20.27
CA TYR A 601 3.79 15.40 -20.52
C TYR A 601 4.63 14.52 -21.45
N LYS A 602 5.12 15.06 -22.55
CA LYS A 602 5.95 14.34 -23.50
C LYS A 602 7.22 13.82 -22.84
N GLU A 603 7.89 14.66 -22.04
CA GLU A 603 9.10 14.28 -21.32
C GLU A 603 8.84 13.17 -20.29
N LEU A 604 7.72 13.25 -19.56
CA LEU A 604 7.33 12.29 -18.54
C LEU A 604 6.99 10.92 -19.13
N LEU A 605 6.28 10.90 -20.26
CA LEU A 605 5.77 9.68 -20.87
C LEU A 605 6.79 8.99 -21.79
N GLN A 606 7.85 9.69 -22.18
CA GLN A 606 8.87 9.17 -23.10
C GLN A 606 9.49 7.87 -22.54
N ASN A 607 9.63 6.87 -23.43
CA ASN A 607 10.21 5.56 -23.11
C ASN A 607 9.46 4.71 -22.06
N GLN A 608 8.22 5.06 -21.73
CA GLN A 608 7.38 4.20 -20.89
C GLN A 608 6.77 3.07 -21.71
N PRO A 609 6.66 1.84 -21.17
CA PRO A 609 5.82 0.82 -21.78
C PRO A 609 4.39 1.32 -21.94
N ALA A 610 3.77 1.04 -23.08
CA ALA A 610 2.42 1.51 -23.38
C ALA A 610 1.62 0.42 -24.12
N PHE A 611 0.34 0.32 -23.81
CA PHE A 611 -0.60 -0.59 -24.44
C PHE A 611 -1.93 0.11 -24.73
N LEU A 612 -2.45 -0.05 -25.94
CA LEU A 612 -3.69 0.59 -26.37
C LEU A 612 -4.88 -0.34 -26.09
N VAL A 613 -5.88 0.18 -25.39
CA VAL A 613 -7.15 -0.50 -25.11
C VAL A 613 -8.31 0.21 -25.80
N GLU A 614 -9.39 -0.53 -26.06
CA GLU A 614 -10.58 0.00 -26.70
C GLU A 614 -11.33 1.01 -25.82
N GLU A 615 -12.10 1.91 -26.45
CA GLU A 615 -12.85 2.96 -25.76
C GLU A 615 -13.88 2.43 -24.75
N LYS A 616 -14.41 1.23 -24.97
CA LYS A 616 -15.37 0.56 -24.07
C LYS A 616 -14.72 -0.21 -22.92
N SER A 617 -13.39 -0.31 -22.88
CA SER A 617 -12.67 -1.04 -21.86
C SER A 617 -12.75 -0.32 -20.50
N ASP A 618 -12.83 -1.09 -19.42
CA ASP A 618 -12.78 -0.55 -18.05
C ASP A 618 -11.40 0.07 -17.70
N TRP A 619 -10.36 -0.28 -18.47
CA TRP A 619 -9.04 0.36 -18.40
C TRP A 619 -9.03 1.85 -18.74
N ARG A 620 -10.10 2.38 -19.36
CA ARG A 620 -10.28 3.82 -19.65
C ARG A 620 -10.16 4.71 -18.42
N LEU A 621 -10.41 4.15 -17.22
CA LEU A 621 -10.35 4.90 -15.98
C LEU A 621 -8.92 5.35 -15.61
N ILE A 622 -7.91 4.55 -15.98
CA ILE A 622 -6.51 4.80 -15.65
C ILE A 622 -5.64 5.16 -16.86
N GLY A 623 -6.23 5.15 -18.06
CA GLY A 623 -5.55 5.41 -19.31
C GLY A 623 -5.59 6.87 -19.76
N LEU A 624 -4.60 7.26 -20.56
CA LEU A 624 -4.64 8.50 -21.33
C LEU A 624 -5.54 8.33 -22.55
N ARG A 625 -6.41 9.30 -22.79
CA ARG A 625 -7.26 9.28 -23.97
C ARG A 625 -6.42 9.41 -25.26
N VAL A 626 -6.63 8.46 -26.18
CA VAL A 626 -6.07 8.53 -27.52
C VAL A 626 -7.12 9.15 -28.45
N CYS A 627 -6.72 10.17 -29.21
CA CYS A 627 -7.60 10.85 -30.15
C CYS A 627 -8.16 9.85 -31.17
N ARG A 628 -9.46 9.57 -31.10
CA ARG A 628 -10.29 8.74 -31.99
C ARG A 628 -10.39 7.23 -31.67
N ASP A 629 -9.49 6.61 -30.86
CA ASP A 629 -9.37 5.12 -30.91
C ASP A 629 -9.30 4.40 -29.56
N GLY A 630 -9.42 5.08 -28.42
CA GLY A 630 -9.40 4.39 -27.11
C GLY A 630 -8.51 5.06 -26.09
N TYR A 631 -7.86 4.25 -25.24
CA TYR A 631 -7.05 4.72 -24.13
C TYR A 631 -5.68 4.07 -24.12
N LEU A 632 -4.64 4.82 -23.91
CA LEU A 632 -3.26 4.36 -23.77
C LEU A 632 -2.95 4.12 -22.29
N ILE A 633 -2.72 2.87 -21.93
CA ILE A 633 -2.28 2.47 -20.61
C ILE A 633 -0.75 2.52 -20.60
N LEU A 634 -0.15 3.01 -19.50
CA LEU A 634 1.28 3.29 -19.41
C LEU A 634 1.95 2.52 -18.29
N GLY A 635 3.28 2.39 -18.39
CA GLY A 635 4.13 1.79 -17.38
C GLY A 635 3.83 0.32 -17.17
N GLY A 636 3.88 -0.12 -15.94
CA GLY A 636 3.58 -1.52 -15.62
C GLY A 636 2.10 -1.86 -15.74
N ASP A 637 1.18 -0.88 -15.62
CA ASP A 637 -0.23 -1.10 -15.89
C ASP A 637 -0.46 -1.51 -17.35
N ALA A 638 0.40 -1.09 -18.28
CA ALA A 638 0.37 -1.54 -19.67
C ALA A 638 0.62 -3.05 -19.79
N LEU A 639 1.53 -3.60 -18.99
CA LEU A 639 1.78 -5.05 -18.95
C LEU A 639 0.59 -5.80 -18.38
N VAL A 640 -0.05 -5.25 -17.34
CA VAL A 640 -1.27 -5.85 -16.76
C VAL A 640 -2.39 -5.85 -17.79
N ALA A 641 -2.66 -4.68 -18.40
CA ALA A 641 -3.71 -4.54 -19.40
C ALA A 641 -3.51 -5.47 -20.61
N TRP A 642 -2.29 -5.54 -21.13
CA TRP A 642 -1.95 -6.45 -22.21
C TRP A 642 -2.16 -7.92 -21.83
N SER A 643 -1.71 -8.33 -20.65
CA SER A 643 -1.78 -9.73 -20.22
C SER A 643 -3.21 -10.22 -19.96
N VAL A 644 -4.07 -9.32 -19.47
CA VAL A 644 -5.48 -9.65 -19.18
C VAL A 644 -6.36 -9.58 -20.43
N ASN A 645 -5.96 -8.81 -21.44
CA ASN A 645 -6.71 -8.70 -22.71
C ASN A 645 -6.27 -9.74 -23.76
N LYS A 646 -5.32 -10.62 -23.47
CA LYS A 646 -4.98 -11.80 -24.25
C LYS A 646 -5.93 -12.96 -23.97
#